data_a025965d3fd3f11305323b3527d95883
#
_entry.id   a025965d3fd3f11305323b3527d95883
#
_cell.length_a   1.000
_cell.length_b   1.000
_cell.length_c   1.000
_cell.angle_alpha   90.00
_cell.angle_beta   90.00
_cell.angle_gamma   90.00
#
_symmetry.space_group_name_H-M   'P 1'
#
loop_
_entity.id
_entity.type
_entity.pdbx_description
1 polymer ?
#
loop_
_entity_poly.entity_id
_entity_poly.type
_entity_poly.pdbx_seq_one_letter_code
_entity_poly.pdbx_strand_id
1 'polypeptide(L)'
;MLQKTTSRTSSWRSAFLGLAALGLSAGAAQAQTAYGITADLLGDYRLVTFQLTAPGTFTATVPITGITTGQRVVGIDTRPNTGQLFALGYNAGATTNNAQLYTLATTGVLTPVGSPVTLALGTDFTRIGFDFNPTVDRIRVTAGNRANFRLNPVTGGIAATDGNLTYATADPNAAQTPGVGSSAYTNSYIGSTATTLYNIDEAFSRLVTQIPPNDGTLNTVGPLGVSTNSNLQIADLDIYFNPTTGQNAAYMSLSTASPTFTVSNQLYTINLASGVATAAGTLGSATNVTFIDLAVAIERPASLPAITGQLVYGLGGTNLITFDSANPSLIRAAVGITGVDATQTLVGLDVRPATNSLYALGYNATAQTATVYTINAATGAARAINATPVALALGTGSIGFDFNPTVDRIRVVGANRANFRLNPVDGTVAATDGQLTYAAGDANAANTPSVGAAAYTNSVATATATQLFVYDEARNVLALQNPPNEGTLNTLGTTGLTATAARDVDMDIYTAGVTNTAYLVANAATNGNSTLYTLNTSNGATTPVGTIGNGSAIRDIAVAGAAGVTGVRRAELATNLALYPNPVRGIASVSFGLPRAARVTMTVTDALGRTVDTVDAGLRNAGPQVVKWDSKGRAAGTYFLNLRFDNQPAGTRQAVVTE
;
A
#
# COMPACT_ATOMS: atom_id res chain seq x y z
N MET A 1 83.65 -45.12 -22.22
CA MET A 1 82.70 -45.24 -21.13
C MET A 1 82.13 -43.84 -20.91
N LEU A 2 80.99 -43.53 -21.49
CA LEU A 2 80.38 -42.19 -21.45
C LEU A 2 79.30 -42.16 -20.40
N GLN A 3 79.49 -41.31 -19.41
CA GLN A 3 78.42 -40.91 -18.44
C GLN A 3 77.50 -39.93 -19.08
N LYS A 4 76.21 -40.25 -19.11
CA LYS A 4 75.15 -39.30 -19.46
C LYS A 4 74.69 -38.51 -18.21
N THR A 5 74.95 -37.23 -18.21
CA THR A 5 74.39 -36.28 -17.24
C THR A 5 73.04 -35.84 -17.73
N THR A 6 71.97 -36.08 -16.92
CA THR A 6 70.61 -35.55 -17.11
C THR A 6 70.47 -34.22 -16.41
N SER A 7 70.27 -33.16 -17.18
CA SER A 7 69.91 -31.82 -16.64
C SER A 7 68.43 -31.79 -16.28
N ARG A 8 68.13 -31.47 -15.03
CA ARG A 8 66.78 -31.10 -14.56
C ARG A 8 66.53 -29.61 -14.86
N THR A 9 65.62 -29.34 -15.77
CA THR A 9 65.07 -27.97 -15.92
C THR A 9 64.00 -27.76 -14.91
N SER A 10 64.21 -26.78 -13.99
CA SER A 10 63.23 -26.28 -13.08
C SER A 10 62.33 -25.27 -13.81
N SER A 11 61.05 -25.61 -14.00
CA SER A 11 60.02 -24.69 -14.48
C SER A 11 59.57 -23.77 -13.36
N TRP A 12 59.93 -22.51 -13.43
CA TRP A 12 59.37 -21.47 -12.62
C TRP A 12 57.95 -21.17 -13.13
N ARG A 13 56.93 -21.49 -12.32
CA ARG A 13 55.59 -21.02 -12.56
C ARG A 13 55.48 -19.59 -12.03
N SER A 14 55.40 -18.63 -12.93
CA SER A 14 55.05 -17.26 -12.64
C SER A 14 53.58 -17.21 -12.22
N ALA A 15 53.32 -16.97 -10.94
CA ALA A 15 51.99 -16.64 -10.43
C ALA A 15 51.68 -15.21 -10.85
N PHE A 16 50.80 -15.02 -11.84
CA PHE A 16 50.17 -13.76 -12.10
C PHE A 16 49.11 -13.51 -11.00
N LEU A 17 49.42 -12.62 -10.06
CA LEU A 17 48.38 -11.96 -9.23
C LEU A 17 47.57 -11.08 -10.16
N GLY A 18 46.39 -11.54 -10.56
CA GLY A 18 45.36 -10.72 -11.13
C GLY A 18 44.79 -9.81 -10.04
N LEU A 19 45.19 -8.56 -10.00
CA LEU A 19 44.47 -7.50 -9.28
C LEU A 19 43.13 -7.34 -9.98
N ALA A 20 42.06 -7.95 -9.42
CA ALA A 20 40.71 -7.59 -9.78
C ALA A 20 40.47 -6.17 -9.26
N ALA A 21 40.62 -5.19 -10.13
CA ALA A 21 40.07 -3.86 -9.89
C ALA A 21 38.54 -4.00 -9.82
N LEU A 22 38.00 -4.08 -8.61
CA LEU A 22 36.59 -3.76 -8.36
C LEU A 22 36.40 -2.31 -8.79
N GLY A 23 35.97 -2.14 -10.05
CA GLY A 23 35.38 -0.90 -10.51
C GLY A 23 34.14 -0.66 -9.68
N LEU A 24 34.27 0.16 -8.64
CA LEU A 24 33.14 0.89 -8.10
C LEU A 24 32.59 1.73 -9.26
N SER A 25 31.61 1.18 -9.99
CA SER A 25 30.70 2.01 -10.75
C SER A 25 30.03 2.90 -9.73
N ALA A 26 30.53 4.12 -9.56
CA ALA A 26 29.73 5.20 -9.01
C ALA A 26 28.51 5.30 -9.95
N GLY A 27 27.46 4.56 -9.65
CA GLY A 27 26.15 4.79 -10.26
C GLY A 27 25.92 6.28 -10.07
N ALA A 28 25.68 7.01 -11.17
CA ALA A 28 25.30 8.40 -11.10
C ALA A 28 24.19 8.46 -10.04
N ALA A 29 24.45 9.15 -8.93
CA ALA A 29 23.45 9.37 -7.91
C ALA A 29 22.27 10.03 -8.62
N GLN A 30 21.16 9.32 -8.76
CA GLN A 30 19.99 9.86 -9.41
C GLN A 30 19.58 11.08 -8.59
N ALA A 31 19.47 12.24 -9.26
CA ALA A 31 19.17 13.49 -8.59
C ALA A 31 17.78 13.37 -7.94
N GLN A 32 17.74 13.12 -6.63
CA GLN A 32 16.51 12.98 -5.87
C GLN A 32 16.01 14.34 -5.42
N THR A 33 14.80 14.68 -5.82
CA THR A 33 14.14 15.93 -5.43
C THR A 33 13.74 15.88 -3.94
N ALA A 34 13.96 16.98 -3.24
CA ALA A 34 13.48 17.21 -1.89
C ALA A 34 12.75 18.55 -1.79
N TYR A 35 11.84 18.63 -0.85
CA TYR A 35 11.11 19.82 -0.45
C TYR A 35 11.56 20.25 0.93
N GLY A 36 11.50 21.53 1.21
CA GLY A 36 11.74 22.05 2.53
C GLY A 36 10.84 23.23 2.85
N ILE A 37 10.53 23.40 4.11
CA ILE A 37 9.88 24.61 4.62
C ILE A 37 10.96 25.54 5.17
N THR A 38 10.95 26.79 4.73
CA THR A 38 11.78 27.84 5.30
C THR A 38 10.92 28.96 5.86
N ALA A 39 11.40 29.60 6.94
CA ALA A 39 10.80 30.82 7.47
C ALA A 39 11.85 31.91 7.59
N ASP A 40 11.51 33.12 7.22
CA ASP A 40 12.33 34.30 7.45
C ASP A 40 12.08 34.89 8.85
N LEU A 41 12.81 35.96 9.19
CA LEU A 41 12.68 36.64 10.49
C LEU A 41 11.33 37.32 10.70
N LEU A 42 10.55 37.54 9.65
CA LEU A 42 9.20 38.10 9.70
C LEU A 42 8.14 37.01 9.94
N GLY A 43 8.55 35.73 9.82
CA GLY A 43 7.68 34.56 9.94
C GLY A 43 6.97 34.18 8.65
N ASP A 44 7.43 34.68 7.49
CA ASP A 44 6.91 34.28 6.20
C ASP A 44 7.44 32.91 5.80
N TYR A 45 6.52 31.98 5.54
CA TYR A 45 6.84 30.61 5.14
C TYR A 45 7.01 30.51 3.64
N ARG A 46 8.02 29.75 3.22
CA ARG A 46 8.27 29.40 1.81
C ARG A 46 8.47 27.90 1.65
N LEU A 47 7.92 27.35 0.60
CA LEU A 47 8.27 26.03 0.11
C LEU A 47 9.49 26.18 -0.81
N VAL A 48 10.56 25.46 -0.50
CA VAL A 48 11.76 25.36 -1.33
C VAL A 48 11.84 23.95 -1.93
N THR A 49 12.36 23.88 -3.15
CA THR A 49 12.65 22.62 -3.85
C THR A 49 14.13 22.57 -4.18
N PHE A 50 14.77 21.45 -3.97
CA PHE A 50 16.19 21.25 -4.26
C PHE A 50 16.50 19.78 -4.59
N GLN A 51 17.76 19.53 -5.03
CA GLN A 51 18.26 18.18 -5.23
C GLN A 51 19.12 17.77 -4.03
N LEU A 52 18.93 16.57 -3.49
CA LEU A 52 19.73 16.07 -2.36
C LEU A 52 21.24 16.04 -2.65
N THR A 53 21.62 15.92 -3.92
CA THR A 53 23.02 15.98 -4.38
C THR A 53 23.57 17.38 -4.50
N ALA A 54 22.71 18.42 -4.44
CA ALA A 54 23.09 19.83 -4.55
C ALA A 54 22.24 20.72 -3.60
N PRO A 55 22.26 20.46 -2.27
CA PRO A 55 21.33 21.08 -1.31
C PRO A 55 21.54 22.59 -1.17
N GLY A 56 22.70 23.12 -1.56
CA GLY A 56 23.00 24.54 -1.53
C GLY A 56 22.25 25.38 -2.57
N THR A 57 21.60 24.75 -3.54
CA THR A 57 20.87 25.45 -4.62
C THR A 57 19.40 25.07 -4.59
N PHE A 58 18.54 26.02 -4.25
CA PHE A 58 17.10 25.84 -4.38
C PHE A 58 16.67 26.06 -5.84
N THR A 59 16.10 25.04 -6.45
CA THR A 59 15.58 25.08 -7.83
C THR A 59 14.25 25.83 -7.93
N ALA A 60 13.52 25.91 -6.83
CA ALA A 60 12.31 26.73 -6.68
C ALA A 60 12.20 27.24 -5.24
N THR A 61 11.61 28.44 -5.10
CA THR A 61 11.26 29.05 -3.80
C THR A 61 9.94 29.80 -4.00
N VAL A 62 8.87 29.31 -3.39
CA VAL A 62 7.53 29.89 -3.54
C VAL A 62 6.92 30.20 -2.16
N PRO A 63 6.14 31.29 -2.02
CA PRO A 63 5.47 31.62 -0.77
C PRO A 63 4.41 30.55 -0.43
N ILE A 64 4.28 30.20 0.85
CA ILE A 64 3.20 29.36 1.33
C ILE A 64 1.99 30.24 1.63
N THR A 65 0.83 29.84 1.10
CA THR A 65 -0.44 30.55 1.26
C THR A 65 -1.56 29.59 1.65
N GLY A 66 -2.65 30.11 2.21
CA GLY A 66 -3.81 29.30 2.58
C GLY A 66 -3.74 28.66 3.96
N ILE A 67 -2.71 28.95 4.77
CA ILE A 67 -2.67 28.52 6.17
C ILE A 67 -3.73 29.25 7.00
N THR A 68 -4.37 28.56 7.92
CA THR A 68 -5.33 29.16 8.86
C THR A 68 -4.63 30.17 9.77
N THR A 69 -5.24 31.33 9.96
CA THR A 69 -4.69 32.41 10.80
C THR A 69 -4.33 31.90 12.20
N GLY A 70 -3.13 32.24 12.66
CA GLY A 70 -2.58 31.82 13.95
C GLY A 70 -1.88 30.46 13.95
N GLN A 71 -1.99 29.69 12.88
CA GLN A 71 -1.24 28.45 12.71
C GLN A 71 0.15 28.71 12.10
N ARG A 72 1.09 27.80 12.40
CA ARG A 72 2.40 27.68 11.77
C ARG A 72 2.48 26.36 11.05
N VAL A 73 3.21 26.29 9.91
CA VAL A 73 3.57 25.02 9.31
C VAL A 73 4.66 24.39 10.17
N VAL A 74 4.39 23.18 10.69
CA VAL A 74 5.27 22.50 11.66
C VAL A 74 5.75 21.13 11.18
N GLY A 75 5.30 20.68 10.02
CA GLY A 75 5.72 19.42 9.42
C GLY A 75 5.24 19.30 7.99
N ILE A 76 6.04 18.68 7.13
CA ILE A 76 5.66 18.25 5.77
C ILE A 76 6.14 16.84 5.50
N ASP A 77 5.38 16.10 4.70
CA ASP A 77 5.88 14.84 4.15
C ASP A 77 5.14 14.46 2.87
N THR A 78 5.77 13.60 2.07
CA THR A 78 5.23 13.09 0.82
C THR A 78 4.50 11.76 1.04
N ARG A 79 3.18 11.74 0.79
CA ARG A 79 2.37 10.53 0.96
C ARG A 79 2.78 9.43 -0.01
N PRO A 80 3.24 8.24 0.45
CA PRO A 80 3.72 7.15 -0.40
C PRO A 80 2.70 6.67 -1.44
N ASN A 81 1.42 6.65 -1.09
CA ASN A 81 0.36 6.15 -1.96
C ASN A 81 0.08 7.07 -3.16
N THR A 82 0.35 8.36 -3.08
CA THR A 82 -0.04 9.33 -4.10
C THR A 82 1.10 10.20 -4.62
N GLY A 83 2.22 10.28 -3.93
CA GLY A 83 3.30 11.24 -4.20
C GLY A 83 2.92 12.70 -3.87
N GLN A 84 1.77 12.92 -3.22
CA GLN A 84 1.28 14.23 -2.87
C GLN A 84 1.92 14.73 -1.59
N LEU A 85 2.39 15.98 -1.58
CA LEU A 85 2.95 16.61 -0.40
C LEU A 85 1.83 17.06 0.55
N PHE A 86 1.98 16.75 1.84
CA PHE A 86 1.10 17.15 2.93
C PHE A 86 1.83 18.06 3.89
N ALA A 87 1.06 18.83 4.65
CA ALA A 87 1.58 19.72 5.69
C ALA A 87 0.69 19.70 6.93
N LEU A 88 1.28 19.89 8.10
CA LEU A 88 0.57 20.12 9.35
C LEU A 88 0.68 21.59 9.76
N GLY A 89 -0.47 22.24 9.90
CA GLY A 89 -0.58 23.55 10.54
C GLY A 89 -0.91 23.39 12.02
N TYR A 90 -0.19 24.10 12.89
CA TYR A 90 -0.38 24.03 14.34
C TYR A 90 -0.37 25.41 15.00
N ASN A 91 -1.31 25.65 15.92
CA ASN A 91 -1.39 26.84 16.76
C ASN A 91 -1.19 26.47 18.23
N ALA A 92 0.03 26.64 18.74
CA ALA A 92 0.38 26.32 20.13
C ALA A 92 -0.36 27.17 21.18
N GLY A 93 -0.93 28.31 20.80
CA GLY A 93 -1.70 29.18 21.68
C GLY A 93 -3.20 28.82 21.78
N ALA A 94 -3.71 27.98 20.91
CA ALA A 94 -5.11 27.55 20.94
C ALA A 94 -5.27 26.25 21.74
N THR A 95 -6.36 26.15 22.52
CA THR A 95 -6.65 24.96 23.35
C THR A 95 -7.52 23.94 22.64
N THR A 96 -8.23 24.33 21.58
CA THR A 96 -9.10 23.48 20.77
C THR A 96 -8.92 23.81 19.29
N ASN A 97 -9.14 22.81 18.43
CA ASN A 97 -9.01 22.98 16.96
C ASN A 97 -7.68 23.62 16.56
N ASN A 98 -6.62 23.25 17.28
CA ASN A 98 -5.29 23.87 17.21
C ASN A 98 -4.44 23.30 16.07
N ALA A 99 -4.88 22.23 15.41
CA ALA A 99 -4.15 21.61 14.32
C ALA A 99 -5.06 21.38 13.11
N GLN A 100 -4.49 21.57 11.92
CA GLN A 100 -5.16 21.33 10.64
C GLN A 100 -4.21 20.61 9.70
N LEU A 101 -4.68 19.52 9.12
CA LEU A 101 -3.98 18.83 8.02
C LEU A 101 -4.28 19.54 6.70
N TYR A 102 -3.24 19.68 5.87
CA TYR A 102 -3.33 20.28 4.54
C TYR A 102 -2.69 19.36 3.50
N THR A 103 -3.15 19.44 2.26
CA THR A 103 -2.31 19.13 1.10
C THR A 103 -1.56 20.39 0.70
N LEU A 104 -0.30 20.24 0.29
CA LEU A 104 0.57 21.34 -0.14
C LEU A 104 0.93 21.16 -1.62
N ALA A 105 0.46 22.08 -2.45
CA ALA A 105 0.86 22.09 -3.86
C ALA A 105 2.29 22.59 -4.01
N THR A 106 3.01 22.15 -5.04
CA THR A 106 4.37 22.66 -5.36
C THR A 106 4.39 24.16 -5.69
N THR A 107 3.23 24.76 -5.90
CA THR A 107 3.05 26.23 -6.03
C THR A 107 2.95 26.95 -4.68
N GLY A 108 3.04 26.24 -3.55
CA GLY A 108 2.97 26.79 -2.19
C GLY A 108 1.54 26.92 -1.63
N VAL A 109 0.50 26.49 -2.34
CA VAL A 109 -0.88 26.61 -1.89
C VAL A 109 -1.25 25.45 -0.99
N LEU A 110 -1.69 25.79 0.25
CA LEU A 110 -2.26 24.85 1.22
C LEU A 110 -3.77 24.71 0.98
N THR A 111 -4.25 23.47 0.93
CA THR A 111 -5.68 23.14 0.87
C THR A 111 -6.04 22.27 2.07
N PRO A 112 -7.00 22.69 2.93
CA PRO A 112 -7.37 21.94 4.13
C PRO A 112 -7.90 20.53 3.78
N VAL A 113 -7.51 19.54 4.60
CA VAL A 113 -8.04 18.18 4.57
C VAL A 113 -8.90 17.97 5.81
N GLY A 114 -10.21 17.83 5.60
CA GLY A 114 -11.17 17.67 6.69
C GLY A 114 -11.30 18.90 7.60
N SER A 115 -11.79 18.69 8.81
CA SER A 115 -11.95 19.72 9.83
C SER A 115 -10.72 19.80 10.75
N PRO A 116 -10.44 20.97 11.37
CA PRO A 116 -9.40 21.09 12.39
C PRO A 116 -9.60 20.10 13.54
N VAL A 117 -8.49 19.64 14.12
CA VAL A 117 -8.47 18.72 15.27
C VAL A 117 -7.73 19.35 16.44
N THR A 118 -7.87 18.76 17.63
CA THR A 118 -7.12 19.17 18.82
C THR A 118 -6.01 18.19 19.08
N LEU A 119 -4.76 18.62 18.93
CA LEU A 119 -3.56 17.84 19.24
C LEU A 119 -2.82 18.43 20.43
N ALA A 120 -2.54 17.64 21.45
CA ALA A 120 -1.79 18.07 22.64
C ALA A 120 -0.26 18.01 22.39
N LEU A 121 0.25 18.81 21.44
CA LEU A 121 1.67 18.79 21.04
C LEU A 121 2.55 19.72 21.90
N GLY A 122 1.94 20.48 22.83
CA GLY A 122 2.66 21.43 23.67
C GLY A 122 2.87 22.80 23.01
N THR A 123 3.78 23.59 23.59
CA THR A 123 4.05 24.97 23.13
C THR A 123 5.30 25.08 22.27
N ASP A 124 6.13 24.04 22.23
CA ASP A 124 7.34 24.00 21.40
C ASP A 124 6.98 23.48 19.99
N PHE A 125 6.70 24.40 19.09
CA PHE A 125 6.37 24.11 17.70
C PHE A 125 7.58 23.75 16.83
N THR A 126 8.80 23.83 17.39
CA THR A 126 10.06 23.50 16.69
C THR A 126 10.44 22.03 16.84
N ARG A 127 9.71 21.28 17.68
CA ARG A 127 9.95 19.86 17.97
C ARG A 127 8.68 19.06 17.75
N ILE A 128 8.26 18.97 16.49
CA ILE A 128 7.09 18.20 16.05
C ILE A 128 7.51 17.36 14.85
N GLY A 129 7.51 16.04 15.01
CA GLY A 129 7.75 15.10 13.91
C GLY A 129 6.47 14.79 13.17
N PHE A 130 6.54 14.69 11.84
CA PHE A 130 5.41 14.45 10.95
C PHE A 130 5.83 13.57 9.79
N ASP A 131 5.32 12.34 9.70
CA ASP A 131 5.74 11.40 8.66
C ASP A 131 4.67 10.37 8.33
N PHE A 132 4.63 9.92 7.08
CA PHE A 132 3.69 8.91 6.60
C PHE A 132 4.18 7.49 6.88
N ASN A 133 3.38 6.71 7.58
CA ASN A 133 3.57 5.26 7.65
C ASN A 133 3.13 4.63 6.32
N PRO A 134 4.06 4.08 5.51
CA PRO A 134 3.77 3.56 4.18
C PRO A 134 2.94 2.27 4.19
N THR A 135 2.91 1.54 5.32
CA THR A 135 2.23 0.24 5.40
C THR A 135 0.74 0.34 5.70
N VAL A 136 0.31 1.43 6.36
CA VAL A 136 -1.09 1.60 6.80
C VAL A 136 -1.70 2.93 6.36
N ASP A 137 -0.95 3.73 5.59
CA ASP A 137 -1.39 5.04 5.09
C ASP A 137 -1.96 5.93 6.20
N ARG A 138 -1.16 6.14 7.24
CA ARG A 138 -1.45 7.02 8.37
C ARG A 138 -0.28 7.95 8.60
N ILE A 139 -0.55 9.14 9.09
CA ILE A 139 0.47 10.11 9.44
C ILE A 139 0.78 9.95 10.93
N ARG A 140 2.04 9.74 11.26
CA ARG A 140 2.57 9.83 12.62
C ARG A 140 2.82 11.28 12.95
N VAL A 141 2.38 11.72 14.14
CA VAL A 141 2.72 13.02 14.70
C VAL A 141 3.29 12.79 16.09
N THR A 142 4.54 13.16 16.27
CA THR A 142 5.22 13.13 17.57
C THR A 142 5.54 14.55 18.04
N ALA A 143 5.82 14.75 19.32
CA ALA A 143 6.27 16.05 19.79
C ALA A 143 7.20 15.93 21.00
N GLY A 144 7.99 16.97 21.23
CA GLY A 144 8.97 17.06 22.33
C GLY A 144 8.38 16.88 23.74
N ASN A 145 7.07 17.04 23.91
CA ASN A 145 6.34 16.73 25.14
C ASN A 145 5.92 15.26 25.25
N ARG A 146 6.47 14.37 24.42
CA ARG A 146 6.21 12.92 24.33
C ARG A 146 4.86 12.56 23.72
N ALA A 147 4.16 13.50 23.08
CA ALA A 147 2.92 13.22 22.35
C ALA A 147 3.18 12.25 21.19
N ASN A 148 2.16 11.40 20.91
CA ASN A 148 2.24 10.36 19.89
C ASN A 148 0.83 10.14 19.31
N PHE A 149 0.60 10.64 18.11
CA PHE A 149 -0.69 10.59 17.43
C PHE A 149 -0.60 9.92 16.07
N ARG A 150 -1.73 9.41 15.59
CA ARG A 150 -1.89 9.04 14.19
C ARG A 150 -3.05 9.83 13.59
N LEU A 151 -2.83 10.43 12.41
CA LEU A 151 -3.87 11.13 11.65
C LEU A 151 -4.26 10.30 10.42
N ASN A 152 -5.50 10.52 9.97
CA ASN A 152 -6.01 9.95 8.73
C ASN A 152 -5.81 10.96 7.58
N PRO A 153 -5.01 10.64 6.53
CA PRO A 153 -4.71 11.58 5.45
C PRO A 153 -5.90 11.88 4.53
N VAL A 154 -6.98 11.10 4.62
CA VAL A 154 -8.19 11.31 3.79
C VAL A 154 -9.21 12.21 4.50
N THR A 155 -9.36 12.04 5.82
CA THR A 155 -10.36 12.79 6.60
C THR A 155 -9.77 13.94 7.39
N GLY A 156 -8.43 14.02 7.53
CA GLY A 156 -7.75 14.98 8.42
C GLY A 156 -7.89 14.68 9.91
N GLY A 157 -8.75 13.74 10.28
CA GLY A 157 -9.10 13.43 11.66
C GLY A 157 -8.04 12.61 12.40
N ILE A 158 -8.11 12.61 13.73
CA ILE A 158 -7.30 11.75 14.59
C ILE A 158 -7.74 10.30 14.39
N ALA A 159 -6.83 9.46 13.90
CA ALA A 159 -7.06 8.02 13.79
C ALA A 159 -6.80 7.29 15.11
N ALA A 160 -5.82 7.75 15.89
CA ALA A 160 -5.54 7.27 17.25
C ALA A 160 -4.71 8.28 18.04
N THR A 161 -4.89 8.26 19.37
CA THR A 161 -3.93 8.79 20.35
C THR A 161 -3.21 7.59 20.92
N ASP A 162 -1.91 7.52 20.67
CA ASP A 162 -1.07 6.38 21.02
C ASP A 162 -0.35 6.59 22.38
N GLY A 163 0.40 5.58 22.85
CA GLY A 163 1.14 5.67 24.10
C GLY A 163 2.20 6.78 24.06
N ASN A 164 2.40 7.46 25.18
CA ASN A 164 3.44 8.50 25.31
C ASN A 164 4.82 7.92 25.01
N LEU A 165 5.68 8.73 24.37
CA LEU A 165 7.04 8.33 24.06
C LEU A 165 7.85 8.12 25.35
N THR A 166 8.39 6.92 25.52
CA THR A 166 9.23 6.52 26.66
C THR A 166 10.27 5.50 26.19
N TYR A 167 11.44 5.52 26.80
CA TYR A 167 12.42 4.48 26.52
C TYR A 167 11.95 3.11 27.03
N ALA A 168 12.31 2.06 26.32
CA ALA A 168 12.11 0.68 26.77
C ALA A 168 12.79 0.46 28.12
N THR A 169 12.22 -0.37 28.98
CA THR A 169 12.75 -0.63 30.33
C THR A 169 14.16 -1.23 30.33
N ALA A 170 14.54 -1.94 29.26
CA ALA A 170 15.88 -2.52 29.08
C ALA A 170 16.84 -1.58 28.32
N ASP A 171 16.37 -0.41 27.88
CA ASP A 171 17.22 0.55 27.18
C ASP A 171 18.21 1.21 28.14
N PRO A 172 19.48 1.45 27.76
CA PRO A 172 20.45 2.13 28.62
C PRO A 172 20.00 3.54 29.05
N ASN A 173 19.03 4.12 28.37
CA ASN A 173 18.48 5.44 28.65
C ASN A 173 17.09 5.42 29.32
N ALA A 174 16.65 4.26 29.84
CA ALA A 174 15.32 4.06 30.42
C ALA A 174 14.91 5.10 31.50
N ALA A 175 15.87 5.65 32.21
CA ALA A 175 15.63 6.67 33.25
C ALA A 175 15.50 8.09 32.69
N GLN A 176 15.73 8.32 31.41
CA GLN A 176 15.68 9.64 30.78
C GLN A 176 14.29 9.94 30.21
N THR A 177 13.96 11.24 30.16
CA THR A 177 12.72 11.70 29.50
C THR A 177 13.07 12.12 28.07
N PRO A 178 12.58 11.44 27.04
CA PRO A 178 12.89 11.79 25.66
C PRO A 178 12.21 13.08 25.22
N GLY A 179 12.85 13.80 24.28
CA GLY A 179 12.30 14.98 23.60
C GLY A 179 12.35 14.77 22.10
N VAL A 180 11.41 13.97 21.57
CA VAL A 180 11.35 13.61 20.14
C VAL A 180 10.65 14.71 19.35
N GLY A 181 11.36 15.30 18.39
CA GLY A 181 10.83 16.34 17.51
C GLY A 181 10.88 15.99 16.03
N SER A 182 11.46 14.84 15.65
CA SER A 182 11.53 14.38 14.26
C SER A 182 11.19 12.91 14.17
N SER A 183 10.50 12.50 13.13
CA SER A 183 10.06 11.11 12.94
C SER A 183 10.12 10.75 11.46
N ALA A 184 10.60 9.56 11.12
CA ALA A 184 10.64 9.07 9.76
C ALA A 184 10.48 7.55 9.66
N TYR A 185 9.68 7.09 8.71
CA TYR A 185 9.48 5.68 8.40
C TYR A 185 10.38 5.22 7.24
N THR A 186 10.93 4.02 7.36
CA THR A 186 11.62 3.36 6.25
C THR A 186 10.63 2.83 5.21
N ASN A 187 11.15 2.45 4.02
CA ASN A 187 10.37 1.86 2.93
C ASN A 187 9.20 2.75 2.48
N SER A 188 9.46 4.05 2.37
CA SER A 188 8.48 5.08 2.01
C SER A 188 8.12 4.98 0.52
N TYR A 189 7.34 3.95 0.15
CA TYR A 189 6.81 3.72 -1.19
C TYR A 189 5.43 3.04 -1.14
N ILE A 190 4.67 3.20 -2.21
CA ILE A 190 3.34 2.60 -2.33
C ILE A 190 3.41 1.07 -2.29
N GLY A 191 2.53 0.45 -1.51
CA GLY A 191 2.46 -1.00 -1.38
C GLY A 191 3.56 -1.61 -0.49
N SER A 192 4.26 -0.79 0.29
CA SER A 192 5.18 -1.27 1.31
C SER A 192 4.44 -2.14 2.33
N THR A 193 5.02 -3.28 2.68
CA THR A 193 4.46 -4.25 3.62
C THR A 193 5.22 -4.29 4.95
N ALA A 194 6.35 -3.61 5.02
CA ALA A 194 7.17 -3.53 6.23
C ALA A 194 7.81 -2.15 6.36
N THR A 195 7.92 -1.65 7.58
CA THR A 195 8.57 -0.38 7.87
C THR A 195 9.12 -0.38 9.29
N THR A 196 10.12 0.47 9.53
CA THR A 196 10.63 0.79 10.87
C THR A 196 10.52 2.29 11.07
N LEU A 197 9.99 2.71 12.22
CA LEU A 197 9.93 4.11 12.61
C LEU A 197 11.22 4.48 13.34
N TYR A 198 11.91 5.48 12.81
CA TYR A 198 13.05 6.15 13.46
C TYR A 198 12.63 7.53 13.92
N ASN A 199 13.23 7.97 15.04
CA ASN A 199 13.05 9.32 15.55
C ASN A 199 14.40 9.91 15.96
N ILE A 200 14.49 11.24 15.95
CA ILE A 200 15.57 11.93 16.64
C ILE A 200 15.07 12.35 18.03
N ASP A 201 15.71 11.84 19.05
CA ASP A 201 15.58 12.40 20.39
C ASP A 201 16.51 13.61 20.50
N GLU A 202 15.94 14.77 20.26
CA GLU A 202 16.68 16.04 20.22
C GLU A 202 17.22 16.45 21.59
N ALA A 203 16.53 16.06 22.67
CA ALA A 203 16.99 16.37 24.03
C ALA A 203 18.37 15.77 24.32
N PHE A 204 18.72 14.67 23.65
CA PHE A 204 19.98 13.96 23.87
C PHE A 204 20.79 13.76 22.59
N SER A 205 20.38 14.35 21.47
CA SER A 205 21.08 14.29 20.17
C SER A 205 21.39 12.85 19.73
N ARG A 206 20.37 12.01 19.69
CA ARG A 206 20.51 10.59 19.34
C ARG A 206 19.42 10.11 18.39
N LEU A 207 19.75 9.10 17.60
CA LEU A 207 18.80 8.32 16.82
C LEU A 207 18.21 7.22 17.70
N VAL A 208 16.90 7.06 17.64
CA VAL A 208 16.15 5.98 18.31
C VAL A 208 15.19 5.31 17.32
N THR A 209 14.85 4.05 17.53
CA THR A 209 13.70 3.42 16.90
C THR A 209 12.50 3.48 17.84
N GLN A 210 11.29 3.52 17.28
CA GLN A 210 10.05 3.44 18.05
C GLN A 210 9.37 2.09 17.76
N ILE A 211 9.58 1.12 18.65
CA ILE A 211 9.11 -0.27 18.49
C ILE A 211 8.64 -0.83 19.84
N PRO A 212 7.36 -1.17 20.03
CA PRO A 212 6.23 -0.98 19.10
C PRO A 212 5.87 0.51 18.94
N PRO A 213 5.56 0.98 17.71
CA PRO A 213 5.35 2.41 17.45
C PRO A 213 4.11 2.98 18.14
N ASN A 214 3.05 2.19 18.30
CA ASN A 214 1.81 2.65 18.93
C ASN A 214 1.88 2.67 20.47
N ASP A 215 2.78 1.90 21.06
CA ASP A 215 3.05 1.94 22.52
C ASP A 215 3.95 3.13 22.89
N GLY A 216 4.57 3.79 21.91
CA GLY A 216 5.51 4.87 22.13
C GLY A 216 6.87 4.42 22.66
N THR A 217 7.20 3.13 22.53
CA THR A 217 8.43 2.56 23.09
C THR A 217 9.64 2.89 22.23
N LEU A 218 10.62 3.59 22.81
CA LEU A 218 11.85 4.01 22.16
C LEU A 218 13.00 3.07 22.51
N ASN A 219 13.82 2.75 21.50
CA ASN A 219 15.03 1.96 21.66
C ASN A 219 16.21 2.72 21.04
N THR A 220 17.25 2.95 21.81
CA THR A 220 18.43 3.72 21.39
C THR A 220 19.19 2.99 20.28
N VAL A 221 19.42 3.69 19.16
CA VAL A 221 20.33 3.25 18.10
C VAL A 221 21.74 3.76 18.39
N GLY A 222 21.90 5.08 18.57
CA GLY A 222 23.20 5.66 18.88
C GLY A 222 23.21 7.19 18.79
N PRO A 223 24.34 7.82 19.18
CA PRO A 223 24.47 9.27 19.12
C PRO A 223 24.60 9.78 17.70
N LEU A 224 24.04 10.96 17.41
CA LEU A 224 24.18 11.61 16.11
C LEU A 224 25.61 12.10 15.84
N GLY A 225 26.39 12.39 16.89
CA GLY A 225 27.70 13.02 16.74
C GLY A 225 27.64 14.54 16.49
N VAL A 226 26.40 15.08 16.33
CA VAL A 226 26.11 16.52 16.23
C VAL A 226 25.05 16.88 17.26
N SER A 227 25.11 18.10 17.83
CA SER A 227 24.13 18.55 18.80
C SER A 227 22.84 18.99 18.14
N THR A 228 21.69 18.61 18.73
CA THR A 228 20.34 19.05 18.38
C THR A 228 19.56 19.59 19.57
N ASN A 229 20.19 19.70 20.76
CA ASN A 229 19.53 19.94 22.05
C ASN A 229 19.42 21.40 22.45
N SER A 230 19.78 22.35 21.60
CA SER A 230 19.66 23.78 21.88
C SER A 230 18.28 24.30 21.42
N ASN A 231 17.72 25.25 22.19
CA ASN A 231 16.51 26.00 21.78
C ASN A 231 16.73 26.89 20.54
N LEU A 232 17.98 27.01 20.07
CA LEU A 232 18.35 27.71 18.84
C LEU A 232 18.49 26.74 17.65
N GLN A 233 18.14 25.48 17.84
CA GLN A 233 18.25 24.43 16.84
C GLN A 233 16.87 23.86 16.49
N ILE A 234 16.68 23.59 15.21
CA ILE A 234 15.53 22.87 14.67
C ILE A 234 16.10 21.74 13.81
N ALA A 235 15.74 20.53 14.14
CA ALA A 235 16.12 19.36 13.36
C ALA A 235 14.86 18.70 12.78
N ASP A 236 14.99 18.11 11.60
CA ASP A 236 13.98 17.22 11.05
C ASP A 236 14.64 16.06 10.30
N LEU A 237 13.94 14.93 10.23
CA LEU A 237 14.42 13.66 9.66
C LEU A 237 13.44 13.17 8.63
N ASP A 238 13.94 12.78 7.44
CA ASP A 238 13.17 12.02 6.48
C ASP A 238 13.98 10.84 5.91
N ILE A 239 13.29 9.75 5.53
CA ILE A 239 13.91 8.53 5.02
C ILE A 239 13.36 8.21 3.63
N TYR A 240 14.21 8.33 2.65
CA TYR A 240 13.94 8.01 1.25
C TYR A 240 14.28 6.56 0.93
N PHE A 241 13.34 5.84 0.31
CA PHE A 241 13.61 4.53 -0.29
C PHE A 241 14.06 4.70 -1.75
N ASN A 242 15.28 4.25 -2.04
CA ASN A 242 15.79 4.26 -3.41
C ASN A 242 15.36 2.98 -4.15
N PRO A 243 14.44 3.05 -5.13
CA PRO A 243 13.91 1.88 -5.82
C PRO A 243 14.95 1.18 -6.70
N THR A 244 16.02 1.89 -7.12
CA THR A 244 17.09 1.32 -7.94
C THR A 244 18.01 0.42 -7.12
N THR A 245 18.33 0.83 -5.88
CA THR A 245 19.23 0.08 -4.99
C THR A 245 18.49 -0.80 -3.99
N GLY A 246 17.19 -0.58 -3.78
CA GLY A 246 16.40 -1.24 -2.74
C GLY A 246 16.81 -0.84 -1.32
N GLN A 247 17.46 0.31 -1.15
CA GLN A 247 18.00 0.77 0.14
C GLN A 247 17.30 2.02 0.63
N ASN A 248 17.20 2.16 1.96
CA ASN A 248 16.76 3.37 2.62
C ASN A 248 17.95 4.30 2.86
N ALA A 249 17.78 5.59 2.53
CA ALA A 249 18.72 6.66 2.79
C ALA A 249 18.05 7.70 3.69
N ALA A 250 18.61 7.94 4.88
CA ALA A 250 18.08 8.88 5.85
C ALA A 250 18.82 10.23 5.75
N TYR A 251 18.04 11.30 5.77
CA TYR A 251 18.51 12.68 5.69
C TYR A 251 17.96 13.46 6.88
N MET A 252 18.82 14.27 7.48
CA MET A 252 18.45 15.19 8.56
C MET A 252 18.79 16.61 8.12
N SER A 253 17.80 17.50 8.20
CA SER A 253 18.06 18.93 8.18
C SER A 253 18.36 19.42 9.60
N LEU A 254 19.29 20.35 9.74
CA LEU A 254 19.60 21.00 11.02
C LEU A 254 19.83 22.48 10.79
N SER A 255 18.92 23.29 11.32
CA SER A 255 19.09 24.75 11.42
C SER A 255 19.64 25.12 12.78
N THR A 256 20.65 25.96 12.81
CA THR A 256 21.21 26.49 14.05
C THR A 256 21.26 28.01 13.97
N ALA A 257 20.51 28.69 14.82
CA ALA A 257 20.55 30.15 14.95
C ALA A 257 21.63 30.58 15.93
N SER A 258 22.36 31.63 15.58
CA SER A 258 23.28 32.29 16.53
C SER A 258 22.53 33.33 17.38
N PRO A 259 23.09 33.74 18.53
CA PRO A 259 22.53 34.86 19.30
C PRO A 259 22.45 36.18 18.53
N THR A 260 23.18 36.30 17.41
CA THR A 260 23.18 37.46 16.51
C THR A 260 22.22 37.29 15.31
N PHE A 261 21.29 36.34 15.40
CA PHE A 261 20.28 36.04 14.39
C PHE A 261 20.82 35.57 13.02
N THR A 262 22.07 35.10 13.00
CA THR A 262 22.59 34.38 11.81
C THR A 262 22.21 32.92 11.91
N VAL A 263 21.62 32.39 10.84
CA VAL A 263 21.18 30.98 10.77
C VAL A 263 22.11 30.19 9.85
N SER A 264 22.52 29.02 10.30
CA SER A 264 23.24 28.01 9.52
C SER A 264 22.32 26.82 9.31
N ASN A 265 22.04 26.49 8.05
CA ASN A 265 21.22 25.35 7.68
C ASN A 265 22.10 24.27 7.03
N GLN A 266 22.09 23.08 7.59
CA GLN A 266 22.93 21.95 7.15
C GLN A 266 22.06 20.74 6.84
N LEU A 267 22.43 20.02 5.80
CA LEU A 267 21.91 18.69 5.49
C LEU A 267 22.92 17.64 5.96
N TYR A 268 22.45 16.61 6.60
CA TYR A 268 23.22 15.43 7.00
C TYR A 268 22.61 14.17 6.41
N THR A 269 23.41 13.16 6.14
CA THR A 269 22.97 11.77 6.03
C THR A 269 23.09 11.10 7.37
N ILE A 270 22.13 10.21 7.70
CA ILE A 270 22.13 9.47 8.98
C ILE A 270 22.37 7.99 8.70
N ASN A 271 23.31 7.39 9.40
CA ASN A 271 23.49 5.95 9.38
C ASN A 271 22.45 5.29 10.29
N LEU A 272 21.45 4.63 9.71
CA LEU A 272 20.35 4.01 10.46
C LEU A 272 20.77 2.87 11.40
N ALA A 273 21.99 2.32 11.25
CA ALA A 273 22.49 1.25 12.12
C ALA A 273 23.29 1.77 13.32
N SER A 274 23.84 2.99 13.23
CA SER A 274 24.70 3.55 14.29
C SER A 274 24.23 4.89 14.84
N GLY A 275 23.31 5.57 14.16
CA GLY A 275 22.84 6.92 14.50
C GLY A 275 23.73 8.04 13.97
N VAL A 276 24.94 7.76 13.51
CA VAL A 276 25.93 8.79 13.16
C VAL A 276 25.46 9.66 12.00
N ALA A 277 25.49 10.98 12.20
CA ALA A 277 25.23 12.00 11.20
C ALA A 277 26.53 12.37 10.46
N THR A 278 26.47 12.43 9.14
CA THR A 278 27.57 12.87 8.27
C THR A 278 27.10 14.06 7.44
N ALA A 279 27.86 15.18 7.47
CA ALA A 279 27.48 16.37 6.71
C ALA A 279 27.41 16.10 5.20
N ALA A 280 26.27 16.44 4.61
CA ALA A 280 25.98 16.29 3.17
C ALA A 280 26.00 17.64 2.41
N GLY A 281 26.01 18.77 3.12
CA GLY A 281 26.12 20.11 2.54
C GLY A 281 25.26 21.15 3.25
N THR A 282 25.45 22.41 2.85
CA THR A 282 24.64 23.52 3.35
C THR A 282 23.31 23.55 2.61
N LEU A 283 22.19 23.79 3.31
CA LEU A 283 20.85 23.96 2.73
C LEU A 283 20.63 25.43 2.33
N GLY A 284 20.61 25.71 1.03
CA GLY A 284 20.51 27.06 0.51
C GLY A 284 21.73 27.92 0.83
N SER A 285 21.65 29.21 0.52
CA SER A 285 22.74 30.18 0.74
C SER A 285 22.36 31.34 1.68
N ALA A 286 21.09 31.45 2.08
CA ALA A 286 20.60 32.55 2.91
C ALA A 286 20.93 32.29 4.40
N THR A 287 21.45 33.31 5.08
CA THR A 287 21.86 33.24 6.49
C THR A 287 20.85 33.83 7.47
N ASN A 288 19.72 34.34 6.97
CA ASN A 288 18.63 34.93 7.76
C ASN A 288 17.30 34.17 7.59
N VAL A 289 17.38 32.93 7.12
CA VAL A 289 16.23 32.05 6.88
C VAL A 289 16.46 30.75 7.64
N THR A 290 15.47 30.35 8.41
CA THR A 290 15.48 29.08 9.13
C THR A 290 14.86 27.98 8.27
N PHE A 291 15.54 26.86 8.15
CA PHE A 291 14.97 25.66 7.54
C PHE A 291 14.24 24.87 8.64
N ILE A 292 12.97 24.59 8.45
CA ILE A 292 12.09 24.06 9.51
C ILE A 292 11.89 22.57 9.35
N ASP A 293 11.65 22.09 8.11
CA ASP A 293 11.21 20.74 7.87
C ASP A 293 11.62 20.26 6.47
N LEU A 294 11.79 18.96 6.29
CA LEU A 294 12.33 18.29 5.10
C LEU A 294 11.40 17.16 4.66
N ALA A 295 11.05 17.11 3.38
CA ALA A 295 10.37 15.96 2.78
C ALA A 295 11.06 15.56 1.48
N VAL A 296 11.43 14.30 1.33
CA VAL A 296 11.98 13.77 0.08
C VAL A 296 10.84 13.35 -0.84
N ALA A 297 10.88 13.80 -2.09
CA ALA A 297 9.82 13.52 -3.05
C ALA A 297 9.71 12.03 -3.34
N ILE A 298 8.49 11.52 -3.32
CA ILE A 298 8.16 10.17 -3.78
C ILE A 298 7.54 10.29 -5.16
N GLU A 299 8.27 9.85 -6.18
CA GLU A 299 7.81 9.96 -7.55
C GLU A 299 6.68 8.96 -7.83
N ARG A 300 5.57 9.49 -8.29
CA ARG A 300 4.43 8.71 -8.81
C ARG A 300 4.09 9.22 -10.21
N PRO A 301 3.74 8.32 -11.15
CA PRO A 301 3.30 8.76 -12.47
C PRO A 301 2.10 9.71 -12.36
N ALA A 302 2.12 10.83 -13.04
CA ALA A 302 1.01 11.80 -13.07
C ALA A 302 -0.31 11.17 -13.58
N SER A 303 -0.19 10.15 -14.43
CA SER A 303 -1.29 9.29 -14.84
C SER A 303 -0.79 7.85 -14.94
N LEU A 304 -1.60 6.90 -14.46
CA LEU A 304 -1.26 5.48 -14.58
C LEU A 304 -1.41 5.06 -16.05
N PRO A 305 -0.47 4.29 -16.61
CA PRO A 305 -0.60 3.74 -17.96
C PRO A 305 -1.85 2.84 -18.04
N ALA A 306 -2.38 2.66 -19.24
CA ALA A 306 -3.46 1.69 -19.46
C ALA A 306 -3.02 0.29 -19.03
N ILE A 307 -3.94 -0.52 -18.55
CA ILE A 307 -3.69 -1.93 -18.27
C ILE A 307 -3.53 -2.65 -19.61
N THR A 308 -2.44 -3.37 -19.77
CA THR A 308 -2.11 -4.14 -20.97
C THR A 308 -2.21 -5.63 -20.77
N GLY A 309 -2.09 -6.09 -19.53
CA GLY A 309 -2.39 -7.45 -19.07
C GLY A 309 -3.76 -7.52 -18.39
N GLN A 310 -3.79 -8.04 -17.18
CA GLN A 310 -4.98 -8.15 -16.34
C GLN A 310 -4.80 -7.32 -15.07
N LEU A 311 -5.89 -6.76 -14.55
CA LEU A 311 -5.86 -6.18 -13.21
C LEU A 311 -5.78 -7.31 -12.19
N VAL A 312 -4.75 -7.25 -11.34
CA VAL A 312 -4.54 -8.20 -10.24
C VAL A 312 -4.73 -7.46 -8.93
N TYR A 313 -5.50 -8.07 -8.04
CA TYR A 313 -5.59 -7.72 -6.62
C TYR A 313 -4.61 -8.60 -5.84
N GLY A 314 -3.91 -8.04 -4.86
CA GLY A 314 -3.00 -8.78 -3.99
C GLY A 314 -3.19 -8.41 -2.53
N LEU A 315 -3.10 -9.38 -1.63
CA LEU A 315 -3.03 -9.15 -0.18
C LEU A 315 -1.58 -8.88 0.22
N GLY A 316 -1.25 -7.63 0.48
CA GLY A 316 0.07 -7.19 0.95
C GLY A 316 0.01 -6.64 2.37
N GLY A 317 0.45 -7.39 3.37
CA GLY A 317 0.30 -7.02 4.77
C GLY A 317 -1.17 -6.81 5.15
N THR A 318 -1.54 -5.59 5.53
CA THR A 318 -2.93 -5.19 5.83
C THR A 318 -3.57 -4.39 4.68
N ASN A 319 -2.95 -4.38 3.50
CA ASN A 319 -3.41 -3.62 2.35
C ASN A 319 -3.94 -4.53 1.23
N LEU A 320 -4.93 -4.04 0.52
CA LEU A 320 -5.28 -4.51 -0.81
C LEU A 320 -4.47 -3.70 -1.83
N ILE A 321 -3.61 -4.38 -2.57
CA ILE A 321 -2.73 -3.80 -3.59
C ILE A 321 -3.29 -4.14 -4.96
N THR A 322 -3.15 -3.24 -5.93
CA THR A 322 -3.53 -3.52 -7.33
C THR A 322 -2.38 -3.24 -8.27
N PHE A 323 -2.23 -4.09 -9.28
CA PHE A 323 -1.20 -3.95 -10.33
C PHE A 323 -1.66 -4.56 -11.66
N ASP A 324 -0.93 -4.29 -12.73
CA ASP A 324 -1.13 -4.91 -14.04
C ASP A 324 -0.29 -6.18 -14.13
N SER A 325 -0.89 -7.32 -14.51
CA SER A 325 -0.16 -8.58 -14.68
C SER A 325 0.95 -8.51 -15.72
N ALA A 326 0.89 -7.58 -16.68
CA ALA A 326 1.97 -7.34 -17.65
C ALA A 326 3.07 -6.41 -17.11
N ASN A 327 2.80 -5.65 -16.04
CA ASN A 327 3.76 -4.75 -15.40
C ASN A 327 3.57 -4.76 -13.86
N PRO A 328 3.92 -5.85 -13.19
CA PRO A 328 3.69 -5.99 -11.75
C PRO A 328 4.52 -5.04 -10.89
N SER A 329 5.63 -4.49 -11.42
CA SER A 329 6.48 -3.55 -10.69
C SER A 329 5.79 -2.20 -10.42
N LEU A 330 4.78 -1.84 -11.21
CA LEU A 330 4.01 -0.62 -11.00
C LEU A 330 2.75 -0.90 -10.18
N ILE A 331 2.81 -0.65 -8.88
CA ILE A 331 1.62 -0.67 -8.02
C ILE A 331 0.69 0.47 -8.43
N ARG A 332 -0.55 0.15 -8.77
CA ARG A 332 -1.58 1.09 -9.23
C ARG A 332 -2.31 1.75 -8.08
N ALA A 333 -2.65 0.95 -7.06
CA ALA A 333 -3.24 1.43 -5.81
C ALA A 333 -2.84 0.51 -4.65
N ALA A 334 -2.81 1.07 -3.45
CA ALA A 334 -2.73 0.35 -2.20
C ALA A 334 -3.73 1.00 -1.23
N VAL A 335 -4.66 0.23 -0.71
CA VAL A 335 -5.68 0.71 0.23
C VAL A 335 -5.68 -0.17 1.47
N GLY A 336 -5.69 0.44 2.65
CA GLY A 336 -5.76 -0.29 3.91
C GLY A 336 -7.07 -1.05 4.04
N ILE A 337 -7.00 -2.34 4.34
CA ILE A 337 -8.19 -3.16 4.59
C ILE A 337 -8.69 -2.87 6.01
N THR A 338 -9.99 -2.59 6.13
CA THR A 338 -10.66 -2.29 7.41
C THR A 338 -11.89 -3.17 7.57
N GLY A 339 -12.38 -3.34 8.82
CA GLY A 339 -13.58 -4.13 9.09
C GLY A 339 -13.35 -5.64 9.20
N VAL A 340 -12.10 -6.09 9.17
CA VAL A 340 -11.72 -7.48 9.52
C VAL A 340 -11.64 -7.61 11.04
N ASP A 341 -12.09 -8.73 11.58
CA ASP A 341 -11.94 -9.05 13.01
C ASP A 341 -10.45 -9.03 13.40
N ALA A 342 -10.14 -8.35 14.51
CA ALA A 342 -8.75 -8.14 14.95
C ALA A 342 -8.01 -9.45 15.33
N THR A 343 -8.74 -10.54 15.57
CA THR A 343 -8.17 -11.86 15.87
C THR A 343 -7.89 -12.69 14.62
N GLN A 344 -8.29 -12.19 13.44
CA GLN A 344 -8.16 -12.90 12.17
C GLN A 344 -7.10 -12.26 11.28
N THR A 345 -6.45 -13.10 10.48
CA THR A 345 -5.61 -12.70 9.37
C THR A 345 -6.31 -13.07 8.07
N LEU A 346 -6.30 -12.17 7.07
CA LEU A 346 -6.77 -12.52 5.72
C LEU A 346 -5.75 -13.48 5.08
N VAL A 347 -6.24 -14.63 4.65
CA VAL A 347 -5.43 -15.75 4.14
C VAL A 347 -5.87 -16.26 2.78
N GLY A 348 -6.89 -15.65 2.19
CA GLY A 348 -7.40 -16.00 0.87
C GLY A 348 -8.11 -14.82 0.23
N LEU A 349 -8.01 -14.68 -1.07
CA LEU A 349 -8.61 -13.62 -1.87
C LEU A 349 -9.04 -14.21 -3.22
N ASP A 350 -10.28 -13.94 -3.65
CA ASP A 350 -10.68 -14.28 -5.02
C ASP A 350 -11.87 -13.43 -5.49
N VAL A 351 -12.04 -13.32 -6.80
CA VAL A 351 -13.15 -12.65 -7.45
C VAL A 351 -14.24 -13.65 -7.81
N ARG A 352 -15.39 -13.58 -7.11
CA ARG A 352 -16.53 -14.45 -7.39
C ARG A 352 -17.03 -14.29 -8.82
N PRO A 353 -16.97 -15.32 -9.68
CA PRO A 353 -17.35 -15.20 -11.09
C PRO A 353 -18.81 -14.77 -11.30
N ALA A 354 -19.73 -15.21 -10.43
CA ALA A 354 -21.16 -14.91 -10.55
C ALA A 354 -21.51 -13.42 -10.36
N THR A 355 -20.69 -12.65 -9.60
CA THR A 355 -21.00 -11.25 -9.22
C THR A 355 -19.89 -10.28 -9.51
N ASN A 356 -18.70 -10.74 -9.89
CA ASN A 356 -17.49 -9.96 -10.04
C ASN A 356 -17.13 -9.16 -8.77
N SER A 357 -17.49 -9.67 -7.60
CA SER A 357 -17.20 -9.07 -6.31
C SER A 357 -15.98 -9.74 -5.69
N LEU A 358 -15.13 -8.94 -5.06
CA LEU A 358 -13.92 -9.44 -4.37
C LEU A 358 -14.29 -10.01 -3.02
N TYR A 359 -13.86 -11.24 -2.76
CA TYR A 359 -14.05 -12.00 -1.53
C TYR A 359 -12.71 -12.29 -0.87
N ALA A 360 -12.72 -12.44 0.44
CA ALA A 360 -11.56 -12.85 1.20
C ALA A 360 -11.95 -13.79 2.35
N LEU A 361 -10.98 -14.60 2.78
CA LEU A 361 -11.10 -15.46 3.96
C LEU A 361 -10.27 -14.86 5.10
N GLY A 362 -10.93 -14.48 6.20
CA GLY A 362 -10.29 -14.18 7.47
C GLY A 362 -10.20 -15.45 8.29
N TYR A 363 -9.02 -15.74 8.84
CA TYR A 363 -8.77 -16.96 9.60
C TYR A 363 -8.09 -16.67 10.94
N ASN A 364 -8.63 -17.25 12.01
CA ASN A 364 -7.99 -17.32 13.32
C ASN A 364 -7.36 -18.70 13.50
N ALA A 365 -6.04 -18.80 13.34
CA ALA A 365 -5.33 -20.07 13.41
C ALA A 365 -5.33 -20.70 14.81
N THR A 366 -5.45 -19.89 15.87
CA THR A 366 -5.52 -20.38 17.26
C THR A 366 -6.88 -21.00 17.57
N ALA A 367 -7.96 -20.30 17.20
CA ALA A 367 -9.33 -20.78 17.40
C ALA A 367 -9.78 -21.76 16.31
N GLN A 368 -9.05 -21.87 15.20
CA GLN A 368 -9.39 -22.62 13.98
C GLN A 368 -10.78 -22.24 13.45
N THR A 369 -11.03 -20.94 13.36
CA THR A 369 -12.31 -20.39 12.88
C THR A 369 -12.06 -19.40 11.75
N ALA A 370 -13.03 -19.31 10.83
CA ALA A 370 -12.94 -18.44 9.66
C ALA A 370 -14.20 -17.60 9.45
N THR A 371 -14.02 -16.47 8.83
CA THR A 371 -15.08 -15.58 8.35
C THR A 371 -14.84 -15.26 6.88
N VAL A 372 -15.88 -15.38 6.07
CA VAL A 372 -15.86 -14.93 4.68
C VAL A 372 -16.23 -13.46 4.65
N TYR A 373 -15.44 -12.67 3.94
CA TYR A 373 -15.65 -11.23 3.75
C TYR A 373 -15.87 -10.90 2.29
N THR A 374 -16.65 -9.86 2.00
CA THR A 374 -16.54 -9.11 0.76
C THR A 374 -15.65 -7.91 0.99
N ILE A 375 -14.83 -7.53 0.01
CA ILE A 375 -13.96 -6.35 0.08
C ILE A 375 -14.36 -5.35 -0.99
N ASN A 376 -14.55 -4.09 -0.61
CA ASN A 376 -14.65 -3.00 -1.56
C ASN A 376 -13.25 -2.65 -2.07
N ALA A 377 -12.95 -2.97 -3.32
CA ALA A 377 -11.61 -2.79 -3.87
C ALA A 377 -11.14 -1.33 -3.96
N ALA A 378 -12.05 -0.35 -3.93
CA ALA A 378 -11.69 1.06 -3.97
C ALA A 378 -11.37 1.65 -2.60
N THR A 379 -11.96 1.11 -1.53
CA THR A 379 -11.86 1.67 -0.17
C THR A 379 -11.17 0.75 0.83
N GLY A 380 -10.96 -0.53 0.48
CA GLY A 380 -10.46 -1.55 1.39
C GLY A 380 -11.47 -1.99 2.46
N ALA A 381 -12.70 -1.49 2.44
CA ALA A 381 -13.70 -1.85 3.44
C ALA A 381 -14.12 -3.31 3.28
N ALA A 382 -13.82 -4.14 4.26
CA ALA A 382 -14.27 -5.52 4.37
C ALA A 382 -15.59 -5.60 5.14
N ARG A 383 -16.48 -6.46 4.68
CA ARG A 383 -17.75 -6.75 5.33
C ARG A 383 -17.91 -8.27 5.49
N ALA A 384 -18.07 -8.72 6.72
CA ALA A 384 -18.34 -10.11 7.00
C ALA A 384 -19.68 -10.56 6.38
N ILE A 385 -19.67 -11.76 5.79
CA ILE A 385 -20.85 -12.41 5.23
C ILE A 385 -21.53 -13.27 6.30
N ASN A 386 -20.75 -14.09 7.01
CA ASN A 386 -21.27 -14.87 8.13
C ASN A 386 -21.30 -14.04 9.41
N ALA A 387 -22.41 -14.12 10.14
CA ALA A 387 -22.62 -13.38 11.39
C ALA A 387 -21.71 -13.90 12.53
N THR A 388 -21.34 -15.17 12.49
CA THR A 388 -20.41 -15.81 13.42
C THR A 388 -19.35 -16.58 12.65
N PRO A 389 -18.08 -16.58 13.08
CA PRO A 389 -17.04 -17.38 12.45
C PRO A 389 -17.41 -18.87 12.43
N VAL A 390 -17.09 -19.56 11.35
CA VAL A 390 -17.29 -21.01 11.20
C VAL A 390 -16.03 -21.78 11.55
N ALA A 391 -16.17 -22.98 12.13
CA ALA A 391 -15.05 -23.84 12.44
C ALA A 391 -14.43 -24.39 11.13
N LEU A 392 -13.16 -24.11 10.91
CA LEU A 392 -12.35 -24.64 9.82
C LEU A 392 -10.97 -25.04 10.35
N ALA A 393 -10.69 -26.34 10.37
CA ALA A 393 -9.41 -26.86 10.83
C ALA A 393 -8.37 -26.80 9.69
N LEU A 394 -7.87 -25.60 9.38
CA LEU A 394 -6.90 -25.34 8.30
C LEU A 394 -5.43 -25.38 8.79
N GLY A 395 -5.22 -25.45 10.10
CA GLY A 395 -3.87 -25.42 10.69
C GLY A 395 -3.24 -24.03 10.65
N THR A 396 -1.91 -23.98 10.64
CA THR A 396 -1.10 -22.73 10.63
C THR A 396 -0.30 -22.54 9.34
N GLY A 397 -0.42 -23.45 8.37
CA GLY A 397 0.26 -23.37 7.07
C GLY A 397 -0.52 -22.54 6.08
N SER A 398 -0.02 -22.52 4.84
CA SER A 398 -0.66 -21.82 3.72
C SER A 398 -2.04 -22.38 3.40
N ILE A 399 -2.91 -21.55 2.86
CA ILE A 399 -4.31 -21.83 2.59
C ILE A 399 -4.62 -21.35 1.18
N GLY A 400 -5.16 -22.26 0.34
CA GLY A 400 -5.70 -21.90 -0.98
C GLY A 400 -7.18 -21.62 -0.89
N PHE A 401 -7.63 -20.59 -1.59
CA PHE A 401 -9.00 -20.06 -1.58
C PHE A 401 -9.42 -19.67 -2.99
N ASP A 402 -10.44 -20.33 -3.55
CA ASP A 402 -10.86 -20.04 -4.93
C ASP A 402 -12.32 -20.41 -5.17
N PHE A 403 -12.97 -19.71 -6.10
CA PHE A 403 -14.35 -19.96 -6.49
C PHE A 403 -14.48 -21.02 -7.57
N ASN A 404 -15.26 -22.06 -7.30
CA ASN A 404 -15.74 -22.97 -8.33
C ASN A 404 -16.83 -22.26 -9.17
N PRO A 405 -16.57 -21.93 -10.44
CA PRO A 405 -17.49 -21.14 -11.25
C PRO A 405 -18.75 -21.90 -11.67
N THR A 406 -18.74 -23.27 -11.63
CA THR A 406 -19.87 -24.08 -12.12
C THR A 406 -20.96 -24.28 -11.07
N VAL A 407 -20.59 -24.27 -9.78
CA VAL A 407 -21.53 -24.54 -8.66
C VAL A 407 -21.60 -23.41 -7.64
N ASP A 408 -20.88 -22.32 -7.91
CA ASP A 408 -20.81 -21.14 -7.04
C ASP A 408 -20.53 -21.50 -5.58
N ARG A 409 -19.41 -22.16 -5.36
CA ARG A 409 -18.90 -22.54 -4.03
C ARG A 409 -17.45 -22.12 -3.92
N ILE A 410 -17.04 -21.74 -2.72
CA ILE A 410 -15.66 -21.45 -2.41
C ILE A 410 -14.97 -22.76 -2.02
N ARG A 411 -13.87 -23.09 -2.69
CA ARG A 411 -12.93 -24.14 -2.29
C ARG A 411 -11.95 -23.53 -1.30
N VAL A 412 -11.74 -24.22 -0.17
CA VAL A 412 -10.69 -23.89 0.79
C VAL A 412 -9.86 -25.14 1.04
N VAL A 413 -8.58 -25.04 0.76
CA VAL A 413 -7.60 -26.12 1.00
C VAL A 413 -6.52 -25.63 1.95
N GLY A 414 -5.91 -26.53 2.69
CA GLY A 414 -4.83 -26.17 3.62
C GLY A 414 -3.64 -27.13 3.55
N ALA A 415 -2.46 -26.63 3.91
CA ALA A 415 -1.22 -27.39 3.96
C ALA A 415 -1.29 -28.63 4.87
N ASN A 416 -2.26 -28.68 5.79
CA ASN A 416 -2.59 -29.83 6.63
C ASN A 416 -3.52 -30.87 5.94
N ARG A 417 -3.69 -30.77 4.62
CA ARG A 417 -4.56 -31.61 3.78
C ARG A 417 -6.06 -31.34 3.95
N ALA A 418 -6.43 -30.24 4.57
CA ALA A 418 -7.83 -29.81 4.67
C ALA A 418 -8.42 -29.54 3.30
N ASN A 419 -9.72 -29.86 3.13
CA ASN A 419 -10.44 -29.70 1.87
C ASN A 419 -11.91 -29.39 2.20
N PHE A 420 -12.30 -28.12 2.06
CA PHE A 420 -13.63 -27.64 2.42
C PHE A 420 -14.29 -26.93 1.24
N ARG A 421 -15.61 -26.92 1.27
CA ARG A 421 -16.43 -26.03 0.41
C ARG A 421 -17.26 -25.11 1.30
N LEU A 422 -17.22 -23.79 1.02
CA LEU A 422 -18.03 -22.79 1.70
C LEU A 422 -19.13 -22.27 0.77
N ASN A 423 -20.21 -21.81 1.39
CA ASN A 423 -21.29 -21.10 0.71
C ASN A 423 -20.98 -19.59 0.66
N PRO A 424 -20.84 -18.96 -0.53
CA PRO A 424 -20.49 -17.54 -0.63
C PRO A 424 -21.63 -16.59 -0.22
N VAL A 425 -22.84 -17.08 0.01
CA VAL A 425 -24.00 -16.25 0.35
C VAL A 425 -24.11 -16.01 1.85
N ASP A 426 -23.77 -17.01 2.65
CA ASP A 426 -23.90 -16.98 4.12
C ASP A 426 -22.60 -17.35 4.87
N GLY A 427 -21.51 -17.68 4.14
CA GLY A 427 -20.21 -18.04 4.71
C GLY A 427 -20.16 -19.37 5.45
N THR A 428 -21.22 -20.21 5.38
CA THR A 428 -21.27 -21.49 6.08
C THR A 428 -20.46 -22.57 5.37
N VAL A 429 -20.08 -23.63 6.13
CA VAL A 429 -19.44 -24.81 5.56
C VAL A 429 -20.50 -25.64 4.81
N ALA A 430 -20.41 -25.65 3.47
CA ALA A 430 -21.29 -26.44 2.61
C ALA A 430 -20.91 -27.92 2.61
N ALA A 431 -19.61 -28.23 2.73
CA ALA A 431 -19.11 -29.60 2.88
C ALA A 431 -17.69 -29.62 3.45
N THR A 432 -17.39 -30.69 4.21
CA THR A 432 -16.03 -31.14 4.49
C THR A 432 -15.76 -32.32 3.55
N ASP A 433 -14.84 -32.13 2.63
CA ASP A 433 -14.51 -33.08 1.58
C ASP A 433 -13.36 -34.02 2.00
N GLY A 434 -13.03 -35.00 1.15
CA GLY A 434 -11.93 -35.94 1.40
C GLY A 434 -10.60 -35.21 1.57
N GLN A 435 -9.76 -35.70 2.50
CA GLN A 435 -8.44 -35.12 2.71
C GLN A 435 -7.58 -35.21 1.44
N LEU A 436 -6.75 -34.19 1.22
CA LEU A 436 -5.85 -34.18 0.07
C LEU A 436 -4.83 -35.31 0.15
N THR A 437 -4.80 -36.15 -0.87
CA THR A 437 -3.88 -37.29 -1.01
C THR A 437 -3.52 -37.50 -2.47
N TYR A 438 -2.31 -37.90 -2.76
CA TYR A 438 -1.95 -38.28 -4.12
C TYR A 438 -2.62 -39.58 -4.53
N ALA A 439 -2.99 -39.68 -5.82
CA ALA A 439 -3.53 -40.90 -6.41
C ALA A 439 -2.55 -42.07 -6.23
N ALA A 440 -3.07 -43.30 -6.10
CA ALA A 440 -2.26 -44.49 -5.82
C ALA A 440 -1.17 -44.77 -6.90
N GLY A 441 -1.37 -44.31 -8.14
CA GLY A 441 -0.40 -44.46 -9.24
C GLY A 441 0.45 -43.22 -9.52
N ASP A 442 0.29 -42.16 -8.70
CA ASP A 442 1.03 -40.91 -8.85
C ASP A 442 2.51 -41.05 -8.44
N ALA A 443 3.40 -40.32 -9.10
CA ALA A 443 4.81 -40.28 -8.75
C ALA A 443 5.08 -39.87 -7.29
N ASN A 444 4.14 -39.12 -6.68
CA ASN A 444 4.18 -38.67 -5.30
C ASN A 444 3.28 -39.49 -4.36
N ALA A 445 2.73 -40.63 -4.77
CA ALA A 445 1.76 -41.42 -4.00
C ALA A 445 2.19 -41.76 -2.56
N ALA A 446 3.52 -41.95 -2.32
CA ALA A 446 4.08 -42.23 -1.00
C ALA A 446 4.23 -40.98 -0.11
N ASN A 447 3.95 -39.80 -0.63
CA ASN A 447 4.19 -38.53 0.05
C ASN A 447 2.91 -37.92 0.63
N THR A 448 3.05 -37.17 1.71
CA THR A 448 1.98 -36.33 2.25
C THR A 448 2.02 -34.98 1.54
N PRO A 449 0.94 -34.54 0.87
CA PRO A 449 0.90 -33.22 0.22
C PRO A 449 0.80 -32.07 1.24
N SER A 450 1.39 -30.93 0.88
CA SER A 450 1.27 -29.66 1.61
C SER A 450 0.73 -28.60 0.63
N VAL A 451 -0.58 -28.57 0.45
CA VAL A 451 -1.24 -27.72 -0.54
C VAL A 451 -1.53 -26.36 0.07
N GLY A 452 -0.95 -25.29 -0.50
CA GLY A 452 -1.11 -23.92 -0.04
C GLY A 452 -1.80 -22.98 -1.02
N ALA A 453 -2.05 -23.40 -2.28
CA ALA A 453 -2.76 -22.61 -3.27
C ALA A 453 -3.70 -23.49 -4.11
N ALA A 454 -4.77 -22.90 -4.60
CA ALA A 454 -5.79 -23.57 -5.41
C ALA A 454 -6.39 -22.59 -6.42
N ALA A 455 -6.66 -23.06 -7.65
CA ALA A 455 -7.35 -22.26 -8.66
C ALA A 455 -8.21 -23.11 -9.61
N TYR A 456 -9.41 -22.62 -9.91
CA TYR A 456 -10.30 -23.21 -10.88
C TYR A 456 -10.15 -22.57 -12.26
N THR A 457 -10.22 -23.38 -13.31
CA THR A 457 -10.33 -22.87 -14.68
C THR A 457 -11.73 -22.37 -15.00
N ASN A 458 -11.85 -21.66 -16.14
CA ASN A 458 -13.12 -21.16 -16.65
C ASN A 458 -13.84 -20.24 -15.64
N SER A 459 -13.07 -19.35 -14.99
CA SER A 459 -13.55 -18.43 -13.94
C SER A 459 -14.47 -17.34 -14.52
N VAL A 460 -15.64 -17.77 -15.03
CA VAL A 460 -16.71 -16.93 -15.59
C VAL A 460 -18.09 -17.42 -15.13
N ALA A 461 -19.05 -16.50 -15.00
CA ALA A 461 -20.39 -16.77 -14.44
C ALA A 461 -21.18 -17.84 -15.20
N THR A 462 -20.83 -18.11 -16.46
CA THR A 462 -21.56 -19.05 -17.33
C THR A 462 -20.80 -20.36 -17.53
N ALA A 463 -19.80 -20.65 -16.74
CA ALA A 463 -18.99 -21.86 -16.85
C ALA A 463 -19.85 -23.11 -16.65
N THR A 464 -19.72 -24.06 -17.58
CA THR A 464 -20.40 -25.38 -17.52
C THR A 464 -19.44 -26.51 -17.15
N ALA A 465 -18.13 -26.24 -17.16
CA ALA A 465 -17.08 -27.17 -16.77
C ALA A 465 -15.91 -26.40 -16.16
N THR A 466 -15.17 -27.05 -15.28
CA THR A 466 -13.96 -26.49 -14.67
C THR A 466 -13.02 -27.62 -14.24
N GLN A 467 -11.74 -27.28 -14.09
CA GLN A 467 -10.72 -28.14 -13.49
C GLN A 467 -10.13 -27.38 -12.28
N LEU A 468 -9.79 -28.10 -11.22
CA LEU A 468 -9.15 -27.55 -10.04
C LEU A 468 -7.67 -27.90 -10.04
N PHE A 469 -6.82 -26.89 -10.13
CA PHE A 469 -5.39 -27.00 -9.96
C PHE A 469 -5.00 -26.62 -8.52
N VAL A 470 -3.99 -27.29 -7.99
CA VAL A 470 -3.45 -27.01 -6.66
C VAL A 470 -1.92 -27.05 -6.70
N TYR A 471 -1.31 -26.26 -5.83
CA TYR A 471 0.15 -26.22 -5.69
C TYR A 471 0.59 -26.87 -4.36
N ASP A 472 1.44 -27.90 -4.46
CA ASP A 472 2.10 -28.51 -3.30
C ASP A 472 3.43 -27.78 -3.03
N GLU A 473 3.47 -27.01 -1.96
CA GLU A 473 4.62 -26.20 -1.56
C GLU A 473 5.81 -27.03 -1.11
N ALA A 474 5.57 -28.16 -0.47
CA ALA A 474 6.65 -29.03 0.01
C ALA A 474 7.45 -29.68 -1.13
N ARG A 475 6.85 -29.78 -2.31
CA ARG A 475 7.45 -30.42 -3.50
C ARG A 475 7.65 -29.47 -4.66
N ASN A 476 7.07 -28.29 -4.60
CA ASN A 476 7.02 -27.32 -5.71
C ASN A 476 6.46 -27.95 -6.99
N VAL A 477 5.35 -28.66 -6.86
CA VAL A 477 4.66 -29.29 -7.99
C VAL A 477 3.24 -28.73 -8.14
N LEU A 478 2.84 -28.60 -9.39
CA LEU A 478 1.44 -28.42 -9.75
C LEU A 478 0.76 -29.78 -9.83
N ALA A 479 -0.42 -29.90 -9.26
CA ALA A 479 -1.25 -31.09 -9.37
C ALA A 479 -2.68 -30.72 -9.78
N LEU A 480 -3.33 -31.63 -10.50
CA LEU A 480 -4.76 -31.60 -10.77
C LEU A 480 -5.50 -32.30 -9.61
N GLN A 481 -6.39 -31.62 -8.92
CA GLN A 481 -7.26 -32.24 -7.91
C GLN A 481 -8.51 -32.82 -8.60
N ASN A 482 -8.47 -34.14 -8.84
CA ASN A 482 -9.53 -34.83 -9.56
C ASN A 482 -9.65 -36.30 -9.10
N PRO A 483 -10.81 -36.73 -8.54
CA PRO A 483 -12.02 -35.93 -8.25
C PRO A 483 -11.80 -34.90 -7.13
N PRO A 484 -12.29 -33.65 -7.28
CA PRO A 484 -11.96 -32.56 -6.35
C PRO A 484 -12.54 -32.77 -4.94
N ASN A 485 -13.70 -33.38 -4.82
CA ASN A 485 -14.35 -33.62 -3.54
C ASN A 485 -13.77 -34.84 -2.78
N GLU A 486 -13.09 -35.75 -3.47
CA GLU A 486 -12.34 -36.85 -2.84
C GLU A 486 -10.95 -36.40 -2.38
N GLY A 487 -10.49 -35.23 -2.82
CA GLY A 487 -9.16 -34.71 -2.49
C GLY A 487 -8.01 -35.41 -3.20
N THR A 488 -8.31 -36.11 -4.31
CA THR A 488 -7.29 -36.88 -5.06
C THR A 488 -6.44 -35.98 -5.93
N LEU A 489 -5.10 -36.03 -5.74
CA LEU A 489 -4.12 -35.22 -6.45
C LEU A 489 -3.41 -36.05 -7.51
N ASN A 490 -3.28 -35.48 -8.71
CA ASN A 490 -2.55 -36.05 -9.83
C ASN A 490 -1.46 -35.06 -10.25
N THR A 491 -0.21 -35.42 -10.03
CA THR A 491 0.95 -34.55 -10.33
C THR A 491 1.06 -34.27 -11.82
N LEU A 492 1.18 -32.99 -12.18
CA LEU A 492 1.37 -32.53 -13.55
C LEU A 492 2.85 -32.24 -13.86
N GLY A 493 3.56 -31.63 -12.93
CA GLY A 493 4.98 -31.34 -13.06
C GLY A 493 5.49 -30.34 -12.05
N THR A 494 6.80 -30.08 -12.11
CA THR A 494 7.49 -29.18 -11.20
C THR A 494 7.39 -27.72 -11.70
N THR A 495 7.25 -26.79 -10.76
CA THR A 495 7.18 -25.35 -11.09
C THR A 495 8.54 -24.72 -11.37
N GLY A 496 9.64 -25.40 -11.04
CA GLY A 496 10.98 -24.84 -11.13
C GLY A 496 11.33 -23.86 -10.00
N LEU A 497 10.38 -23.60 -9.10
CA LEU A 497 10.64 -22.77 -7.91
C LEU A 497 11.46 -23.58 -6.89
N THR A 498 12.31 -22.89 -6.13
CA THR A 498 13.09 -23.57 -5.07
C THR A 498 12.24 -23.67 -3.81
N ALA A 499 12.09 -24.87 -3.26
CA ALA A 499 11.38 -25.10 -2.00
C ALA A 499 12.03 -24.34 -0.85
N THR A 500 11.24 -23.60 -0.07
CA THR A 500 11.64 -23.12 1.25
C THR A 500 10.42 -23.10 2.16
N ALA A 501 10.58 -23.54 3.39
CA ALA A 501 9.52 -23.69 4.39
C ALA A 501 8.85 -22.37 4.83
N ALA A 502 9.20 -21.23 4.24
CA ALA A 502 8.73 -19.90 4.61
C ALA A 502 8.20 -19.12 3.40
N ARG A 503 7.71 -19.79 2.37
CA ARG A 503 7.14 -19.12 1.19
C ARG A 503 5.64 -19.02 1.31
N ASP A 504 5.11 -17.79 1.17
CA ASP A 504 3.74 -17.62 0.74
C ASP A 504 3.71 -17.83 -0.78
N VAL A 505 2.91 -18.76 -1.24
CA VAL A 505 2.65 -19.03 -2.66
C VAL A 505 1.15 -19.05 -2.85
N ASP A 506 0.67 -18.35 -3.85
CA ASP A 506 -0.72 -18.42 -4.25
C ASP A 506 -0.84 -18.40 -5.78
N MET A 507 -1.98 -18.83 -6.30
CA MET A 507 -2.25 -18.85 -7.73
C MET A 507 -3.71 -18.56 -8.03
N ASP A 508 -3.95 -17.92 -9.17
CA ASP A 508 -5.28 -17.68 -9.72
C ASP A 508 -5.29 -17.86 -11.24
N ILE A 509 -6.47 -18.21 -11.79
CA ILE A 509 -6.65 -18.47 -13.22
C ILE A 509 -7.69 -17.53 -13.81
N TYR A 510 -7.20 -16.59 -14.61
CA TYR A 510 -8.01 -15.69 -15.41
C TYR A 510 -8.54 -16.36 -16.65
N THR A 511 -9.80 -16.09 -17.01
CA THR A 511 -10.45 -16.64 -18.21
C THR A 511 -10.93 -15.54 -19.14
N ALA A 512 -10.45 -15.58 -20.40
CA ALA A 512 -10.93 -14.73 -21.48
C ALA A 512 -11.54 -15.60 -22.60
N GLY A 513 -12.84 -15.55 -22.78
CA GLY A 513 -13.55 -16.43 -23.70
C GLY A 513 -13.36 -17.90 -23.31
N VAL A 514 -12.55 -18.65 -24.06
CA VAL A 514 -12.20 -20.06 -23.80
C VAL A 514 -10.75 -20.24 -23.32
N THR A 515 -10.00 -19.16 -23.23
CA THR A 515 -8.58 -19.21 -22.88
C THR A 515 -8.39 -18.97 -21.38
N ASN A 516 -7.70 -19.88 -20.73
CA ASN A 516 -7.29 -19.77 -19.33
C ASN A 516 -5.83 -19.34 -19.26
N THR A 517 -5.54 -18.31 -18.46
CA THR A 517 -4.18 -17.85 -18.15
C THR A 517 -3.97 -17.98 -16.66
N ALA A 518 -3.07 -18.87 -16.25
CA ALA A 518 -2.75 -19.07 -14.85
C ALA A 518 -1.59 -18.16 -14.42
N TYR A 519 -1.76 -17.51 -13.30
CA TYR A 519 -0.76 -16.72 -12.61
C TYR A 519 -0.41 -17.39 -11.30
N LEU A 520 0.84 -17.22 -10.89
CA LEU A 520 1.33 -17.67 -9.60
C LEU A 520 2.17 -16.55 -8.98
N VAL A 521 1.98 -16.29 -7.72
CA VAL A 521 2.85 -15.44 -6.92
C VAL A 521 3.67 -16.27 -5.96
N ALA A 522 4.94 -15.95 -5.79
CA ALA A 522 5.79 -16.60 -4.81
C ALA A 522 6.74 -15.57 -4.17
N ASN A 523 6.87 -15.64 -2.84
CA ASN A 523 7.81 -14.81 -2.10
C ASN A 523 9.23 -15.37 -2.18
N ALA A 524 10.23 -14.49 -2.31
CA ALA A 524 11.62 -14.90 -2.22
C ALA A 524 11.98 -15.23 -0.76
N ALA A 525 12.66 -16.36 -0.54
CA ALA A 525 13.05 -16.79 0.81
C ALA A 525 14.01 -15.85 1.54
N THR A 526 14.77 -15.04 0.79
CA THR A 526 15.84 -14.20 1.34
C THR A 526 15.37 -12.85 1.84
N ASN A 527 14.31 -12.27 1.24
CA ASN A 527 13.86 -10.90 1.54
C ASN A 527 12.33 -10.74 1.58
N GLY A 528 11.56 -11.82 1.36
CA GLY A 528 10.10 -11.79 1.34
C GLY A 528 9.48 -11.11 0.13
N ASN A 529 10.26 -10.64 -0.85
CA ASN A 529 9.76 -9.98 -2.04
C ASN A 529 9.01 -10.97 -2.94
N SER A 530 7.84 -10.58 -3.41
CA SER A 530 7.03 -11.41 -4.30
C SER A 530 7.37 -11.19 -5.76
N THR A 531 7.43 -12.28 -6.51
CA THR A 531 7.51 -12.29 -7.97
C THR A 531 6.22 -12.87 -8.53
N LEU A 532 5.69 -12.21 -9.56
CA LEU A 532 4.59 -12.76 -10.36
C LEU A 532 5.15 -13.66 -11.46
N TYR A 533 4.54 -14.80 -11.65
CA TYR A 533 4.83 -15.76 -12.71
C TYR A 533 3.58 -16.04 -13.54
N THR A 534 3.76 -16.41 -14.81
CA THR A 534 2.77 -17.20 -15.54
C THR A 534 3.04 -18.67 -15.29
N LEU A 535 1.97 -19.48 -15.20
CA LEU A 535 2.03 -20.90 -14.88
C LEU A 535 1.45 -21.71 -16.04
N ASN A 536 2.22 -22.67 -16.52
CA ASN A 536 1.73 -23.62 -17.53
C ASN A 536 0.97 -24.77 -16.83
N THR A 537 -0.33 -24.79 -16.97
CA THR A 537 -1.22 -25.77 -16.32
C THR A 537 -1.09 -27.20 -16.86
N SER A 538 -0.39 -27.41 -17.99
CA SER A 538 -0.18 -28.77 -18.53
C SER A 538 1.04 -29.49 -17.95
N ASN A 539 2.03 -28.76 -17.44
CA ASN A 539 3.31 -29.35 -16.96
C ASN A 539 3.87 -28.67 -15.70
N GLY A 540 3.18 -27.68 -15.14
CA GLY A 540 3.58 -26.96 -13.94
C GLY A 540 4.68 -25.91 -14.12
N ALA A 541 5.31 -25.77 -15.30
CA ALA A 541 6.42 -24.85 -15.50
C ALA A 541 5.99 -23.38 -15.30
N THR A 542 6.82 -22.61 -14.58
CA THR A 542 6.60 -21.18 -14.37
C THR A 542 7.53 -20.34 -15.24
N THR A 543 7.05 -19.16 -15.64
CA THR A 543 7.87 -18.15 -16.31
C THR A 543 7.73 -16.83 -15.53
N PRO A 544 8.84 -16.23 -15.03
CA PRO A 544 8.75 -15.00 -14.27
C PRO A 544 8.30 -13.84 -15.16
N VAL A 545 7.35 -13.05 -14.65
CA VAL A 545 6.91 -11.80 -15.26
C VAL A 545 7.69 -10.64 -14.66
N GLY A 546 7.78 -10.58 -13.32
CA GLY A 546 8.54 -9.53 -12.62
C GLY A 546 8.23 -9.44 -11.13
N THR A 547 9.06 -8.69 -10.42
CA THR A 547 8.84 -8.37 -9.00
C THR A 547 7.62 -7.47 -8.85
N ILE A 548 6.83 -7.71 -7.82
CA ILE A 548 5.64 -6.91 -7.52
C ILE A 548 6.05 -5.67 -6.73
N GLY A 549 5.74 -4.49 -7.29
CA GLY A 549 6.15 -3.21 -6.70
C GLY A 549 7.67 -3.12 -6.51
N ASN A 550 8.08 -2.45 -5.45
CA ASN A 550 9.49 -2.36 -5.01
C ASN A 550 9.88 -3.50 -4.06
N GLY A 551 9.23 -4.66 -4.18
CA GLY A 551 9.44 -5.81 -3.31
C GLY A 551 8.31 -6.01 -2.30
N SER A 552 7.06 -5.73 -2.68
CA SER A 552 5.90 -5.99 -1.83
C SER A 552 5.76 -7.49 -1.56
N ALA A 553 5.60 -7.87 -0.29
CA ALA A 553 5.29 -9.24 0.09
C ALA A 553 3.79 -9.48 -0.09
N ILE A 554 3.43 -10.27 -1.07
CA ILE A 554 2.05 -10.62 -1.41
C ILE A 554 1.76 -12.04 -0.93
N ARG A 555 0.74 -12.18 -0.11
CA ARG A 555 0.32 -13.47 0.45
C ARG A 555 -0.62 -14.22 -0.50
N ASP A 556 -1.46 -13.49 -1.21
CA ASP A 556 -2.54 -14.06 -2.00
C ASP A 556 -2.92 -13.12 -3.14
N ILE A 557 -3.38 -13.64 -4.26
CA ILE A 557 -3.78 -12.86 -5.45
C ILE A 557 -5.16 -13.25 -5.96
N ALA A 558 -5.86 -12.28 -6.54
CA ALA A 558 -7.07 -12.51 -7.31
C ALA A 558 -7.01 -11.70 -8.62
N VAL A 559 -7.26 -12.34 -9.74
CA VAL A 559 -7.29 -11.66 -11.05
C VAL A 559 -8.70 -11.19 -11.35
N ALA A 560 -8.85 -9.91 -11.66
CA ALA A 560 -10.16 -9.36 -11.99
C ALA A 560 -10.78 -10.10 -13.20
N GLY A 561 -12.04 -10.50 -13.09
CA GLY A 561 -12.76 -11.20 -14.16
C GLY A 561 -12.85 -10.38 -15.44
N ALA A 562 -13.00 -11.06 -16.61
CA ALA A 562 -13.06 -10.44 -17.93
C ALA A 562 -14.25 -9.49 -18.14
N ALA A 563 -15.30 -9.62 -17.35
CA ALA A 563 -16.48 -8.78 -17.42
C ALA A 563 -16.35 -7.63 -16.42
N GLY A 564 -15.78 -6.49 -16.84
CA GLY A 564 -16.04 -5.25 -16.12
C GLY A 564 -14.90 -4.46 -15.56
N VAL A 565 -13.68 -4.59 -16.09
CA VAL A 565 -12.71 -3.49 -15.88
C VAL A 565 -12.99 -2.38 -16.91
N THR A 566 -14.21 -1.91 -16.94
CA THR A 566 -14.50 -0.57 -17.45
C THR A 566 -14.21 0.39 -16.31
N GLY A 567 -12.94 0.73 -16.17
CA GLY A 567 -12.48 1.78 -15.28
C GLY A 567 -12.43 1.37 -13.80
N VAL A 568 -11.38 1.81 -13.12
CA VAL A 568 -11.41 2.07 -11.68
C VAL A 568 -12.75 2.76 -11.41
N ARG A 569 -13.66 2.16 -10.63
CA ARG A 569 -14.76 2.94 -10.06
C ARG A 569 -14.08 4.03 -9.24
N ARG A 570 -13.95 5.21 -9.83
CA ARG A 570 -13.70 6.42 -9.04
C ARG A 570 -14.74 6.38 -7.95
N ALA A 571 -14.32 6.53 -6.69
CA ALA A 571 -15.24 6.68 -5.58
C ALA A 571 -16.36 7.61 -6.06
N GLU A 572 -17.61 7.16 -5.98
CA GLU A 572 -18.74 7.99 -6.43
C GLU A 572 -18.60 9.30 -5.69
N LEU A 573 -18.35 10.40 -6.43
CA LEU A 573 -18.26 11.73 -5.84
C LEU A 573 -19.60 12.12 -5.22
N ALA A 574 -20.69 11.48 -5.69
CA ALA A 574 -22.03 11.62 -5.14
C ALA A 574 -22.20 10.69 -3.93
N THR A 575 -22.39 11.25 -2.74
CA THR A 575 -22.78 10.48 -1.56
C THR A 575 -24.28 10.19 -1.59
N ASN A 576 -24.72 9.05 -1.03
CA ASN A 576 -26.13 8.66 -0.92
C ASN A 576 -26.90 8.70 -2.26
N LEU A 577 -26.23 8.38 -3.38
CA LEU A 577 -26.86 8.38 -4.71
C LEU A 577 -27.95 7.31 -4.77
N ALA A 578 -29.19 7.71 -4.99
CA ALA A 578 -30.36 6.85 -5.11
C ALA A 578 -31.23 7.25 -6.28
N LEU A 579 -31.93 6.27 -6.86
CA LEU A 579 -32.91 6.47 -7.94
C LEU A 579 -34.26 5.93 -7.49
N TYR A 580 -35.30 6.73 -7.62
CA TYR A 580 -36.68 6.32 -7.32
C TYR A 580 -37.71 7.09 -8.16
N PRO A 581 -38.86 6.47 -8.48
CA PRO A 581 -39.11 5.04 -8.39
C PRO A 581 -38.26 4.26 -9.39
N ASN A 582 -37.99 2.99 -9.10
CA ASN A 582 -37.41 2.04 -10.04
C ASN A 582 -38.09 0.67 -9.82
N PRO A 583 -38.92 0.17 -10.74
CA PRO A 583 -39.12 0.62 -12.14
C PRO A 583 -39.70 2.02 -12.28
N VAL A 584 -39.33 2.67 -13.39
CA VAL A 584 -39.70 4.05 -13.72
C VAL A 584 -40.93 4.05 -14.63
N ARG A 585 -41.95 4.79 -14.23
CA ARG A 585 -43.12 5.14 -15.09
C ARG A 585 -43.27 6.65 -15.09
N GLY A 586 -42.77 7.31 -16.14
CA GLY A 586 -42.78 8.76 -16.23
C GLY A 586 -41.53 9.38 -15.56
N ILE A 587 -41.69 10.11 -14.45
CA ILE A 587 -40.59 10.88 -13.84
C ILE A 587 -39.84 10.03 -12.81
N ALA A 588 -38.54 9.90 -12.98
CA ALA A 588 -37.60 9.37 -11.99
C ALA A 588 -36.86 10.51 -11.28
N SER A 589 -36.58 10.35 -10.00
CA SER A 589 -35.78 11.27 -9.18
C SER A 589 -34.45 10.60 -8.82
N VAL A 590 -33.35 11.30 -9.08
CA VAL A 590 -32.00 10.91 -8.65
C VAL A 590 -31.61 11.82 -7.49
N SER A 591 -31.56 11.27 -6.29
CA SER A 591 -31.11 11.98 -5.08
C SER A 591 -29.64 11.67 -4.80
N PHE A 592 -28.89 12.65 -4.32
CA PHE A 592 -27.47 12.51 -3.99
C PHE A 592 -27.00 13.62 -3.06
N GLY A 593 -25.91 13.38 -2.33
CA GLY A 593 -25.18 14.41 -1.62
C GLY A 593 -24.06 14.99 -2.51
N LEU A 594 -24.02 16.31 -2.61
CA LEU A 594 -22.99 17.07 -3.32
C LEU A 594 -21.95 17.55 -2.30
N PRO A 595 -20.67 17.12 -2.37
CA PRO A 595 -19.69 17.44 -1.32
C PRO A 595 -19.24 18.90 -1.32
N ARG A 596 -19.31 19.58 -2.46
CA ARG A 596 -19.03 21.02 -2.64
C ARG A 596 -19.92 21.60 -3.74
N ALA A 597 -20.01 22.90 -3.84
CA ALA A 597 -20.72 23.53 -4.96
C ALA A 597 -20.07 23.10 -6.29
N ALA A 598 -20.89 22.64 -7.24
CA ALA A 598 -20.44 22.16 -8.55
C ALA A 598 -21.56 22.26 -9.61
N ARG A 599 -21.17 22.31 -10.88
CA ARG A 599 -22.13 22.14 -11.98
C ARG A 599 -22.50 20.68 -12.09
N VAL A 600 -23.79 20.41 -12.02
CA VAL A 600 -24.33 19.04 -12.06
C VAL A 600 -24.96 18.79 -13.43
N THR A 601 -24.51 17.73 -14.10
CA THR A 601 -25.11 17.22 -15.35
C THR A 601 -25.41 15.73 -15.20
N MET A 602 -26.44 15.24 -15.86
CA MET A 602 -26.79 13.82 -15.89
C MET A 602 -27.04 13.38 -17.32
N THR A 603 -26.25 12.43 -17.81
CA THR A 603 -26.41 11.83 -19.13
C THR A 603 -27.12 10.49 -18.99
N VAL A 604 -28.17 10.27 -19.75
CA VAL A 604 -28.90 9.00 -19.78
C VAL A 604 -28.50 8.20 -21.02
N THR A 605 -28.08 6.96 -20.82
CA THR A 605 -27.74 6.06 -21.91
C THR A 605 -28.63 4.82 -21.90
N ASP A 606 -28.87 4.25 -23.07
CA ASP A 606 -29.54 2.96 -23.21
C ASP A 606 -28.58 1.79 -22.91
N ALA A 607 -29.09 0.56 -23.00
CA ALA A 607 -28.32 -0.67 -22.78
C ALA A 607 -27.15 -0.87 -23.75
N LEU A 608 -27.15 -0.19 -24.90
CA LEU A 608 -26.07 -0.21 -25.89
C LEU A 608 -25.05 0.94 -25.67
N GLY A 609 -25.22 1.75 -24.61
CA GLY A 609 -24.35 2.89 -24.30
C GLY A 609 -24.62 4.15 -25.14
N ARG A 610 -25.68 4.18 -25.97
CA ARG A 610 -26.05 5.37 -26.75
C ARG A 610 -26.71 6.38 -25.84
N THR A 611 -26.28 7.64 -25.89
CA THR A 611 -26.92 8.74 -25.15
C THR A 611 -28.33 8.98 -25.72
N VAL A 612 -29.33 8.87 -24.86
CA VAL A 612 -30.75 9.07 -25.21
C VAL A 612 -31.30 10.37 -24.61
N ASP A 613 -30.61 10.91 -23.58
CA ASP A 613 -31.00 12.15 -22.93
C ASP A 613 -29.84 12.80 -22.16
N THR A 614 -29.94 14.13 -21.94
CA THR A 614 -28.98 14.86 -21.10
C THR A 614 -29.73 15.92 -20.31
N VAL A 615 -29.61 15.87 -18.99
CA VAL A 615 -30.20 16.84 -18.06
C VAL A 615 -29.08 17.72 -17.49
N ASP A 616 -29.08 18.99 -17.82
CA ASP A 616 -28.19 20.00 -17.19
C ASP A 616 -28.92 20.64 -16.00
N ALA A 617 -28.56 20.24 -14.80
CA ALA A 617 -29.12 20.77 -13.57
C ALA A 617 -28.45 22.08 -13.13
N GLY A 618 -27.42 22.56 -13.85
CA GLY A 618 -26.70 23.80 -13.57
C GLY A 618 -25.82 23.75 -12.33
N LEU A 619 -25.41 24.92 -11.85
CA LEU A 619 -24.63 25.06 -10.62
C LEU A 619 -25.52 24.76 -9.40
N ARG A 620 -25.07 23.87 -8.52
CA ARG A 620 -25.73 23.46 -7.29
C ARG A 620 -24.82 23.67 -6.09
N ASN A 621 -25.41 24.05 -4.95
CA ASN A 621 -24.68 24.20 -3.69
C ASN A 621 -24.37 22.82 -3.08
N ALA A 622 -23.37 22.75 -2.18
CA ALA A 622 -23.09 21.56 -1.37
C ALA A 622 -24.33 21.12 -0.56
N GLY A 623 -24.44 19.83 -0.29
CA GLY A 623 -25.52 19.21 0.46
C GLY A 623 -26.45 18.32 -0.38
N PRO A 624 -27.61 17.91 0.18
CA PRO A 624 -28.56 17.04 -0.50
C PRO A 624 -29.14 17.69 -1.75
N GLN A 625 -29.15 16.97 -2.86
CA GLN A 625 -29.66 17.41 -4.16
C GLN A 625 -30.59 16.36 -4.76
N VAL A 626 -31.47 16.80 -5.66
CA VAL A 626 -32.34 15.94 -6.46
C VAL A 626 -32.35 16.44 -7.91
N VAL A 627 -32.12 15.55 -8.85
CA VAL A 627 -32.28 15.79 -10.29
C VAL A 627 -33.38 14.86 -10.81
N LYS A 628 -34.28 15.38 -11.63
CA LYS A 628 -35.39 14.61 -12.22
C LYS A 628 -35.10 14.26 -13.67
N TRP A 629 -35.51 13.07 -14.08
CA TRP A 629 -35.52 12.60 -15.47
C TRP A 629 -36.91 12.15 -15.85
N ASP A 630 -37.42 12.64 -16.98
CA ASP A 630 -38.69 12.20 -17.55
C ASP A 630 -38.46 11.10 -18.60
N SER A 631 -38.92 9.91 -18.31
CA SER A 631 -38.83 8.76 -19.21
C SER A 631 -39.93 8.71 -20.26
N LYS A 632 -40.82 9.69 -20.31
CA LYS A 632 -41.94 9.72 -21.25
C LYS A 632 -41.44 9.66 -22.71
N GLY A 633 -42.01 8.77 -23.49
CA GLY A 633 -41.62 8.54 -24.91
C GLY A 633 -40.37 7.66 -25.07
N ARG A 634 -39.83 7.10 -24.00
CA ARG A 634 -38.76 6.08 -24.04
C ARG A 634 -39.37 4.69 -24.08
N ALA A 635 -38.75 3.80 -24.85
CA ALA A 635 -39.15 2.41 -24.89
C ALA A 635 -38.95 1.73 -23.54
N ALA A 636 -39.76 0.75 -23.19
CA ALA A 636 -39.53 -0.09 -22.03
C ALA A 636 -38.15 -0.78 -22.17
N GLY A 637 -37.36 -0.76 -21.11
CA GLY A 637 -36.01 -1.30 -21.14
C GLY A 637 -35.10 -0.75 -20.03
N THR A 638 -33.83 -1.10 -20.12
CA THR A 638 -32.79 -0.67 -19.15
C THR A 638 -32.06 0.56 -19.65
N TYR A 639 -31.94 1.54 -18.77
CA TYR A 639 -31.22 2.78 -18.98
C TYR A 639 -30.21 3.01 -17.85
N PHE A 640 -29.14 3.76 -18.13
CA PHE A 640 -28.13 4.15 -17.14
C PHE A 640 -28.08 5.67 -17.02
N LEU A 641 -28.31 6.16 -15.80
CA LEU A 641 -28.29 7.59 -15.45
C LEU A 641 -26.90 7.91 -14.88
N ASN A 642 -26.08 8.58 -15.67
CA ASN A 642 -24.67 8.88 -15.39
C ASN A 642 -24.57 10.31 -14.87
N LEU A 643 -24.36 10.49 -13.56
CA LEU A 643 -24.23 11.78 -12.91
C LEU A 643 -22.79 12.31 -13.01
N ARG A 644 -22.64 13.61 -13.24
CA ARG A 644 -21.33 14.29 -13.31
C ARG A 644 -21.35 15.58 -12.49
N PHE A 645 -20.22 15.87 -11.83
CA PHE A 645 -19.93 17.14 -11.15
C PHE A 645 -18.74 17.80 -11.83
N ASP A 646 -18.91 19.04 -12.31
CA ASP A 646 -17.88 19.78 -13.07
C ASP A 646 -17.26 18.91 -14.19
N ASN A 647 -18.09 18.21 -14.96
CA ASN A 647 -17.71 17.21 -15.97
C ASN A 647 -16.99 15.94 -15.45
N GLN A 648 -16.74 15.80 -14.15
CA GLN A 648 -16.17 14.59 -13.57
C GLN A 648 -17.26 13.56 -13.29
N PRO A 649 -17.09 12.28 -13.63
CA PRO A 649 -18.05 11.24 -13.26
C PRO A 649 -18.27 11.21 -11.76
N ALA A 650 -19.53 11.25 -11.32
CA ALA A 650 -19.93 11.34 -9.91
C ALA A 650 -20.68 10.10 -9.41
N GLY A 651 -21.27 9.33 -10.31
CA GLY A 651 -21.97 8.08 -10.02
C GLY A 651 -22.94 7.68 -11.12
N THR A 652 -23.37 6.42 -11.11
CA THR A 652 -24.32 5.86 -12.09
C THR A 652 -25.40 5.07 -11.38
N ARG A 653 -26.65 5.16 -11.86
CA ARG A 653 -27.76 4.29 -11.44
C ARG A 653 -28.47 3.68 -12.64
N GLN A 654 -28.84 2.43 -12.49
CA GLN A 654 -29.63 1.71 -13.48
C GLN A 654 -31.12 2.00 -13.25
N ALA A 655 -31.80 2.40 -14.30
CA ALA A 655 -33.25 2.58 -14.34
C ALA A 655 -33.88 1.50 -15.23
N VAL A 656 -34.97 0.91 -14.77
CA VAL A 656 -35.81 0.02 -15.57
C VAL A 656 -37.06 0.80 -15.92
N VAL A 657 -37.22 1.17 -17.21
CA VAL A 657 -38.43 1.84 -17.70
C VAL A 657 -39.45 0.79 -18.05
N THR A 658 -40.68 0.95 -17.55
CA THR A 658 -41.83 0.07 -17.88
C THR A 658 -42.94 0.91 -18.45
N GLU A 659 -43.81 0.27 -19.25
CA GLU A 659 -45.02 0.89 -19.85
C GLU A 659 -46.02 1.38 -18.80
#